data_4f246222687114a873e858c6ee53faeb
#
_entry.id   4f246222687114a873e858c6ee53faeb
#
_cell.length_a   1.000
_cell.length_b   1.000
_cell.length_c   1.000
_cell.angle_alpha   90.00
_cell.angle_beta   90.00
_cell.angle_gamma   90.00
#
_symmetry.space_group_name_H-M   'P 1'
#
loop_
_entity.id
_entity.type
_entity.pdbx_description
1 polymer ?
#
loop_
_entity_poly.entity_id
_entity_poly.type
_entity_poly.pdbx_seq_one_letter_code
_entity_poly.pdbx_strand_id
1 'polypeptide(L)'
;MQEAWEGFKEGIWTGEVDVRDFIQKNYTPYEGDESFLVGPTERTKELWGEVLDLLLKEREQGGVLDMDTKTVTGIVSHPAGYIDNAHREKETIVGLQTDKPLKRALHVNGGIRIACQAASQHGYKVDENVVERYTFERKTHNAGVFDVYTPEMRACRSAHIITGLPDGYGRGRIIGDYRRVALYGVDYLIKDKEAQKASTPTVMTADNIRDREELQEQIRALGELKMMAETYGFDISNPATNTQEAIQWMYFAYLAAVKEQNGAAMSIGRTSTFIDIYAERDLANGTFTEEQIQEFVDHFIMKLRMVKFARTPEYQALFTGDPQWVTESIGGMGVDGRTLVTKMSYRYLHTLENMGTSPEPNMTVLWSTRLPENFKKFCAKTSVASSSIQYENDDLMRVYHGDDYGIACCASSMRIGKEMQFFGARANLAKCLLYALNGGVDEVSKKQVGPKYRAVEGDTLDYDDVVAKYNDMMKWLAGVYVNSLNIIHYMHDKYCYERIQMALHDKHVHRWFATGIAGLSVVADSLSAIKYAKVHPVRDENGIIVDFETEGEFPKYGNDDDRVDQIAHDVVHQFMEYIRMNDTYRNSVPTTSVLTITSNVVYGKKTGSTPDGRKAGQPFAPGANPMHKRDSHGAIASLSSVSKLPFRDAQDGISNTFSIIPSALGKEDQVFFGDIDLDQLGE
;
A
#
# COMPACT_ATOMS: atom_id res chain seq x y z
N MET A 1 29.80 -18.52 16.32
CA MET A 1 29.24 -17.28 15.69
C MET A 1 29.59 -17.38 14.21
N GLN A 2 28.68 -17.00 13.31
CA GLN A 2 29.01 -16.96 11.88
C GLN A 2 29.96 -15.77 11.62
N GLU A 3 30.98 -15.96 10.78
CA GLU A 3 31.97 -14.93 10.47
C GLU A 3 31.34 -13.61 10.02
N ALA A 4 30.27 -13.67 9.23
CA ALA A 4 29.51 -12.51 8.79
C ALA A 4 28.86 -11.68 9.92
N TRP A 5 28.69 -12.28 11.10
CA TRP A 5 28.12 -11.62 12.29
C TRP A 5 29.20 -11.01 13.21
N GLU A 6 30.45 -11.15 12.86
CA GLU A 6 31.54 -10.55 13.64
C GLU A 6 31.36 -9.01 13.71
N GLY A 7 31.55 -8.47 14.90
CA GLY A 7 31.36 -7.05 15.19
C GLY A 7 29.92 -6.68 15.59
N PHE A 8 28.96 -7.62 15.55
CA PHE A 8 27.59 -7.39 16.00
C PHE A 8 27.38 -7.98 17.42
N LYS A 9 26.50 -7.30 18.18
CA LYS A 9 26.12 -7.74 19.53
C LYS A 9 25.15 -8.91 19.43
N GLU A 10 25.40 -9.93 20.22
CA GLU A 10 24.52 -11.11 20.33
C GLU A 10 23.17 -10.74 20.94
N GLY A 11 22.16 -11.55 20.62
CA GLY A 11 20.80 -11.45 21.11
C GLY A 11 20.00 -12.69 20.75
N ILE A 12 18.69 -12.63 20.89
CA ILE A 12 17.77 -13.72 20.49
C ILE A 12 17.96 -14.02 18.99
N TRP A 13 18.21 -13.01 18.19
CA TRP A 13 18.44 -13.13 16.74
C TRP A 13 19.58 -14.07 16.34
N THR A 14 20.53 -14.36 17.23
CA THR A 14 21.63 -15.31 16.95
C THR A 14 21.18 -16.77 16.98
N GLY A 15 20.07 -17.08 17.64
CA GLY A 15 19.51 -18.43 17.76
C GLY A 15 18.16 -18.62 17.06
N GLU A 16 17.42 -17.54 16.85
CA GLU A 16 16.09 -17.53 16.22
C GLU A 16 16.02 -16.42 15.18
N VAL A 17 15.10 -16.54 14.21
CA VAL A 17 14.89 -15.49 13.21
C VAL A 17 14.17 -14.29 13.85
N ASP A 18 14.92 -13.29 14.28
CA ASP A 18 14.40 -12.05 14.86
C ASP A 18 15.21 -10.81 14.44
N VAL A 19 14.80 -10.21 13.30
CA VAL A 19 15.46 -9.01 12.78
C VAL A 19 15.27 -7.81 13.71
N ARG A 20 14.13 -7.73 14.41
CA ARG A 20 13.88 -6.64 15.34
C ARG A 20 14.86 -6.67 16.51
N ASP A 21 15.13 -7.84 17.09
CA ASP A 21 16.12 -7.98 18.18
C ASP A 21 17.53 -7.61 17.69
N PHE A 22 17.90 -8.02 16.47
CA PHE A 22 19.15 -7.58 15.84
C PHE A 22 19.26 -6.05 15.77
N ILE A 23 18.21 -5.39 15.26
CA ILE A 23 18.20 -3.93 15.17
C ILE A 23 18.32 -3.30 16.54
N GLN A 24 17.49 -3.69 17.49
CA GLN A 24 17.49 -3.12 18.86
C GLN A 24 18.81 -3.25 19.58
N LYS A 25 19.57 -4.30 19.32
CA LYS A 25 20.90 -4.55 19.92
C LYS A 25 22.02 -3.75 19.26
N ASN A 26 21.92 -3.49 17.96
CA ASN A 26 23.07 -3.10 17.15
C ASN A 26 22.99 -1.68 16.56
N TYR A 27 21.79 -1.10 16.38
CA TYR A 27 21.70 0.22 15.77
C TYR A 27 22.19 1.33 16.71
N THR A 28 22.62 2.44 16.13
CA THR A 28 23.02 3.65 16.83
C THR A 28 22.10 4.80 16.42
N PRO A 29 21.30 5.37 17.32
CA PRO A 29 20.51 6.56 17.04
C PRO A 29 21.39 7.70 16.58
N TYR A 30 20.88 8.52 15.64
CA TYR A 30 21.58 9.70 15.14
C TYR A 30 20.75 10.96 15.35
N GLU A 31 21.33 11.93 16.06
CA GLU A 31 20.71 13.23 16.39
C GLU A 31 21.45 14.41 15.75
N GLY A 32 22.53 14.11 15.00
CA GLY A 32 23.31 15.10 14.25
C GLY A 32 22.56 15.64 13.02
N ASP A 33 23.24 16.48 12.27
CA ASP A 33 22.72 17.10 11.06
C ASP A 33 23.15 16.35 9.76
N GLU A 34 22.81 16.93 8.62
CA GLU A 34 23.09 16.37 7.28
C GLU A 34 24.52 16.63 6.77
N SER A 35 25.44 17.18 7.55
CA SER A 35 26.79 17.62 7.09
C SER A 35 27.70 16.49 6.59
N PHE A 36 27.40 15.23 6.92
CA PHE A 36 28.15 14.06 6.44
C PHE A 36 27.71 13.59 5.05
N LEU A 37 26.56 14.05 4.54
CA LEU A 37 26.03 13.63 3.24
C LEU A 37 26.94 14.06 2.09
N VAL A 38 27.03 13.19 1.10
CA VAL A 38 27.86 13.40 -0.10
C VAL A 38 27.01 13.37 -1.36
N GLY A 39 27.44 14.12 -2.37
CA GLY A 39 26.75 14.13 -3.67
C GLY A 39 26.88 12.82 -4.42
N PRO A 40 26.15 12.66 -5.54
CA PRO A 40 26.19 11.45 -6.37
C PRO A 40 27.56 11.29 -7.02
N THR A 41 28.06 10.04 -7.08
CA THR A 41 29.26 9.71 -7.85
C THR A 41 29.03 9.92 -9.34
N GLU A 42 30.12 10.03 -10.14
CA GLU A 42 29.99 10.11 -11.60
C GLU A 42 29.27 8.87 -12.16
N ARG A 43 29.54 7.70 -11.60
CA ARG A 43 28.87 6.44 -11.99
C ARG A 43 27.36 6.50 -11.72
N THR A 44 26.93 7.03 -10.57
CA THR A 44 25.50 7.26 -10.27
C THR A 44 24.88 8.22 -11.28
N LYS A 45 25.55 9.33 -11.61
CA LYS A 45 25.04 10.31 -12.59
C LYS A 45 24.85 9.71 -13.98
N GLU A 46 25.86 8.97 -14.47
CA GLU A 46 25.79 8.31 -15.76
C GLU A 46 24.64 7.30 -15.81
N LEU A 47 24.60 6.40 -14.84
CA LEU A 47 23.60 5.34 -14.82
C LEU A 47 22.17 5.89 -14.65
N TRP A 48 22.00 6.91 -13.79
CA TRP A 48 20.72 7.58 -13.64
C TRP A 48 20.30 8.33 -14.91
N GLY A 49 21.25 8.94 -15.63
CA GLY A 49 20.99 9.55 -16.93
C GLY A 49 20.43 8.55 -17.94
N GLU A 50 21.01 7.35 -18.04
CA GLU A 50 20.52 6.27 -18.90
C GLU A 50 19.09 5.82 -18.51
N VAL A 51 18.84 5.65 -17.21
CA VAL A 51 17.49 5.27 -16.70
C VAL A 51 16.48 6.37 -16.98
N LEU A 52 16.82 7.63 -16.76
CA LEU A 52 15.95 8.78 -17.02
C LEU A 52 15.56 8.87 -18.49
N ASP A 53 16.53 8.68 -19.41
CA ASP A 53 16.27 8.65 -20.85
C ASP A 53 15.29 7.54 -21.24
N LEU A 54 15.41 6.35 -20.61
CA LEU A 54 14.48 5.25 -20.82
C LEU A 54 13.08 5.57 -20.29
N LEU A 55 12.96 6.21 -19.12
CA LEU A 55 11.69 6.63 -18.53
C LEU A 55 10.99 7.71 -19.38
N LEU A 56 11.77 8.64 -19.95
CA LEU A 56 11.25 9.65 -20.87
C LEU A 56 10.73 9.02 -22.16
N LYS A 57 11.48 8.10 -22.76
CA LYS A 57 11.02 7.31 -23.92
C LYS A 57 9.78 6.50 -23.62
N GLU A 58 9.71 5.87 -22.44
CA GLU A 58 8.52 5.12 -21.99
C GLU A 58 7.28 6.02 -21.96
N ARG A 59 7.42 7.23 -21.39
CA ARG A 59 6.33 8.22 -21.35
C ARG A 59 5.90 8.65 -22.76
N GLU A 60 6.83 8.92 -23.66
CA GLU A 60 6.56 9.31 -25.06
C GLU A 60 5.83 8.21 -25.83
N GLN A 61 6.10 6.94 -25.50
CA GLN A 61 5.43 5.78 -26.10
C GLN A 61 4.09 5.39 -25.44
N GLY A 62 3.60 6.18 -24.49
CA GLY A 62 2.32 5.94 -23.84
C GLY A 62 2.38 5.04 -22.58
N GLY A 63 3.56 4.95 -21.95
CA GLY A 63 3.72 4.38 -20.61
C GLY A 63 4.21 2.92 -20.56
N VAL A 64 4.51 2.28 -21.68
CA VAL A 64 5.17 0.95 -21.74
C VAL A 64 6.21 0.96 -22.85
N LEU A 65 7.49 0.81 -22.47
CA LEU A 65 8.61 0.81 -23.43
C LEU A 65 8.72 -0.53 -24.16
N ASP A 66 8.61 -1.64 -23.43
CA ASP A 66 8.67 -3.00 -23.97
C ASP A 66 7.91 -3.97 -23.06
N MET A 67 7.48 -5.12 -23.59
CA MET A 67 6.77 -6.15 -22.85
C MET A 67 7.17 -7.54 -23.32
N ASP A 68 7.50 -8.43 -22.38
CA ASP A 68 7.61 -9.85 -22.68
C ASP A 68 6.19 -10.46 -22.77
N THR A 69 5.81 -10.97 -23.93
CA THR A 69 4.49 -11.52 -24.17
C THR A 69 4.47 -13.06 -24.18
N LYS A 70 5.62 -13.70 -23.97
CA LYS A 70 5.81 -15.15 -24.11
C LYS A 70 6.22 -15.84 -22.82
N THR A 71 7.09 -15.19 -22.04
CA THR A 71 7.62 -15.79 -20.82
C THR A 71 6.71 -15.46 -19.65
N VAL A 72 6.03 -16.48 -19.10
CA VAL A 72 5.29 -16.34 -17.86
C VAL A 72 6.27 -16.09 -16.72
N THR A 73 6.09 -14.99 -16.02
CA THR A 73 7.03 -14.55 -14.99
C THR A 73 6.99 -15.44 -13.75
N GLY A 74 8.13 -15.61 -13.15
CA GLY A 74 8.40 -16.30 -11.89
C GLY A 74 9.81 -15.96 -11.44
N ILE A 75 10.21 -16.38 -10.27
CA ILE A 75 11.49 -15.97 -9.65
C ILE A 75 12.69 -16.17 -10.61
N VAL A 76 12.74 -17.30 -11.30
CA VAL A 76 13.84 -17.68 -12.21
C VAL A 76 13.48 -17.63 -13.70
N SER A 77 12.39 -16.96 -14.07
CA SER A 77 11.82 -17.03 -15.43
C SER A 77 12.66 -16.32 -16.50
N HIS A 78 13.42 -15.30 -16.14
CA HIS A 78 14.20 -14.47 -17.07
C HIS A 78 15.68 -14.59 -16.77
N PRO A 79 16.54 -14.49 -17.82
CA PRO A 79 17.97 -14.36 -17.62
C PRO A 79 18.29 -13.07 -16.84
N ALA A 80 19.53 -12.99 -16.33
CA ALA A 80 20.00 -11.80 -15.61
C ALA A 80 19.90 -10.55 -16.50
N GLY A 81 19.19 -9.54 -16.00
CA GLY A 81 19.03 -8.25 -16.68
C GLY A 81 19.81 -7.14 -15.98
N TYR A 82 20.41 -6.28 -16.78
CA TYR A 82 21.18 -5.11 -16.36
C TYR A 82 20.65 -3.86 -17.07
N ILE A 83 20.85 -2.70 -16.45
CA ILE A 83 20.48 -1.40 -17.05
C ILE A 83 21.31 -1.23 -18.34
N ASP A 84 22.64 -1.39 -18.24
CA ASP A 84 23.54 -1.43 -19.37
C ASP A 84 24.21 -2.82 -19.47
N ASN A 85 23.73 -3.66 -20.40
CA ASN A 85 24.31 -4.99 -20.60
C ASN A 85 25.76 -4.99 -21.11
N ALA A 86 26.21 -3.89 -21.72
CA ALA A 86 27.58 -3.74 -22.22
C ALA A 86 28.56 -3.32 -21.10
N HIS A 87 28.06 -2.60 -20.10
CA HIS A 87 28.86 -2.03 -19.01
C HIS A 87 28.25 -2.37 -17.65
N ARG A 88 28.13 -3.68 -17.37
CA ARG A 88 27.50 -4.21 -16.15
C ARG A 88 28.21 -3.77 -14.87
N GLU A 89 29.50 -3.48 -14.96
CA GLU A 89 30.34 -2.99 -13.87
C GLU A 89 29.94 -1.60 -13.34
N LYS A 90 29.13 -0.87 -14.09
CA LYS A 90 28.54 0.39 -13.60
C LYS A 90 27.53 0.18 -12.46
N GLU A 91 26.90 -0.98 -12.38
CA GLU A 91 25.87 -1.27 -11.40
C GLU A 91 26.48 -1.86 -10.13
N THR A 92 26.40 -1.15 -9.01
CA THR A 92 26.82 -1.66 -7.69
C THR A 92 25.74 -2.50 -7.02
N ILE A 93 24.47 -2.28 -7.38
CA ILE A 93 23.31 -3.10 -7.01
C ILE A 93 22.66 -3.58 -8.31
N VAL A 94 22.62 -4.89 -8.52
CA VAL A 94 22.16 -5.51 -9.76
C VAL A 94 20.80 -6.17 -9.63
N GLY A 95 20.13 -6.37 -10.75
CA GLY A 95 18.88 -7.14 -10.86
C GLY A 95 17.73 -6.33 -11.47
N LEU A 96 17.00 -6.96 -12.39
CA LEU A 96 15.82 -6.41 -13.05
C LEU A 96 14.67 -7.44 -13.06
N GLN A 97 13.44 -6.98 -13.25
CA GLN A 97 12.26 -7.86 -13.40
C GLN A 97 12.37 -8.80 -14.61
N THR A 98 13.00 -8.33 -15.68
CA THR A 98 13.23 -9.08 -16.92
C THR A 98 14.69 -8.96 -17.36
N ASP A 99 15.00 -9.38 -18.57
CA ASP A 99 16.32 -9.29 -19.20
C ASP A 99 16.73 -7.88 -19.64
N LYS A 100 15.78 -6.90 -19.59
CA LYS A 100 16.02 -5.50 -20.01
C LYS A 100 15.35 -4.50 -19.07
N PRO A 101 15.91 -3.28 -18.93
CA PRO A 101 15.31 -2.24 -18.13
C PRO A 101 13.93 -1.84 -18.69
N LEU A 102 12.99 -1.58 -17.80
CA LEU A 102 11.61 -1.18 -18.09
C LEU A 102 10.79 -2.12 -18.98
N LYS A 103 11.33 -3.27 -19.38
CA LYS A 103 10.55 -4.29 -20.08
C LYS A 103 9.59 -4.98 -19.10
N ARG A 104 8.28 -4.90 -19.37
CA ARG A 104 7.25 -5.48 -18.53
C ARG A 104 7.26 -6.99 -18.57
N ALA A 105 7.12 -7.62 -17.42
CA ALA A 105 6.93 -9.05 -17.30
C ALA A 105 5.45 -9.42 -17.55
N LEU A 106 5.20 -10.64 -18.04
CA LEU A 106 3.87 -11.17 -18.24
C LEU A 106 3.37 -11.87 -16.96
N HIS A 107 2.61 -11.14 -16.13
CA HIS A 107 2.03 -11.64 -14.90
C HIS A 107 0.63 -12.23 -15.14
N VAL A 108 0.52 -13.56 -15.20
CA VAL A 108 -0.75 -14.26 -15.41
C VAL A 108 -1.38 -14.82 -14.14
N ASN A 109 -0.69 -14.76 -13.02
CA ASN A 109 -1.15 -15.34 -11.74
C ASN A 109 -2.49 -14.75 -11.27
N GLY A 110 -2.68 -13.44 -11.42
CA GLY A 110 -3.96 -12.78 -11.16
C GLY A 110 -5.05 -13.21 -12.14
N GLY A 111 -4.73 -13.31 -13.44
CA GLY A 111 -5.66 -13.76 -14.47
C GLY A 111 -5.17 -13.50 -15.88
N ILE A 112 -5.31 -14.51 -16.76
CA ILE A 112 -4.90 -14.39 -18.18
C ILE A 112 -5.70 -13.28 -18.91
N ARG A 113 -7.00 -13.17 -18.64
CA ARG A 113 -7.84 -12.13 -19.23
C ARG A 113 -7.32 -10.71 -18.89
N ILE A 114 -6.89 -10.51 -17.66
CA ILE A 114 -6.35 -9.24 -17.17
C ILE A 114 -5.00 -8.95 -17.81
N ALA A 115 -4.13 -9.96 -17.90
CA ALA A 115 -2.83 -9.83 -18.57
C ALA A 115 -3.01 -9.49 -20.06
N CYS A 116 -3.92 -10.14 -20.76
CA CYS A 116 -4.25 -9.84 -22.16
C CYS A 116 -4.80 -8.41 -22.32
N GLN A 117 -5.67 -7.97 -21.42
CA GLN A 117 -6.24 -6.63 -21.46
C GLN A 117 -5.17 -5.55 -21.23
N ALA A 118 -4.27 -5.75 -20.27
CA ALA A 118 -3.16 -4.85 -19.99
C ALA A 118 -2.18 -4.79 -21.16
N ALA A 119 -1.84 -5.93 -21.78
CA ALA A 119 -0.97 -5.97 -22.96
C ALA A 119 -1.60 -5.28 -24.18
N SER A 120 -2.87 -5.57 -24.46
CA SER A 120 -3.61 -5.02 -25.60
C SER A 120 -3.72 -3.49 -25.56
N GLN A 121 -3.86 -2.91 -24.38
CA GLN A 121 -3.91 -1.45 -24.20
C GLN A 121 -2.66 -0.76 -24.74
N HIS A 122 -1.51 -1.43 -24.68
CA HIS A 122 -0.21 -0.92 -25.13
C HIS A 122 0.21 -1.48 -26.49
N GLY A 123 -0.71 -2.10 -27.24
CA GLY A 123 -0.46 -2.62 -28.59
C GLY A 123 0.23 -3.99 -28.63
N TYR A 124 0.36 -4.67 -27.49
CA TYR A 124 0.95 -6.01 -27.43
C TYR A 124 -0.10 -7.11 -27.44
N LYS A 125 0.24 -8.26 -28.02
CA LYS A 125 -0.60 -9.47 -28.00
C LYS A 125 0.14 -10.56 -27.24
N VAL A 126 -0.48 -11.10 -26.20
CA VAL A 126 0.03 -12.27 -25.46
C VAL A 126 0.09 -13.49 -26.38
N ASP A 127 1.14 -14.29 -26.28
CA ASP A 127 1.34 -15.51 -27.05
C ASP A 127 0.14 -16.47 -26.91
N GLU A 128 -0.31 -17.04 -28.01
CA GLU A 128 -1.51 -17.85 -28.06
C GLU A 128 -1.40 -19.12 -27.21
N ASN A 129 -0.22 -19.74 -27.12
CA ASN A 129 -0.02 -20.91 -26.26
C ASN A 129 -0.14 -20.55 -24.77
N VAL A 130 0.31 -19.35 -24.36
CA VAL A 130 0.14 -18.87 -22.99
C VAL A 130 -1.35 -18.65 -22.69
N VAL A 131 -2.06 -18.00 -23.62
CA VAL A 131 -3.52 -17.76 -23.48
C VAL A 131 -4.27 -19.10 -23.36
N GLU A 132 -3.98 -20.05 -24.22
CA GLU A 132 -4.62 -21.37 -24.24
C GLU A 132 -4.40 -22.11 -22.92
N ARG A 133 -3.15 -22.21 -22.45
CA ARG A 133 -2.81 -22.90 -21.21
C ARG A 133 -3.49 -22.29 -19.98
N TYR A 134 -3.49 -20.97 -19.86
CA TYR A 134 -4.12 -20.29 -18.73
C TYR A 134 -5.63 -20.09 -18.86
N THR A 135 -6.21 -20.42 -20.00
CA THR A 135 -7.66 -20.48 -20.19
C THR A 135 -8.21 -21.89 -19.93
N PHE A 136 -7.54 -22.93 -20.41
CA PHE A 136 -8.08 -24.28 -20.42
C PHE A 136 -7.37 -25.29 -19.51
N GLU A 137 -6.05 -25.15 -19.31
CA GLU A 137 -5.27 -26.10 -18.51
C GLU A 137 -5.03 -25.64 -17.07
N ARG A 138 -4.94 -24.32 -16.85
CA ARG A 138 -4.67 -23.74 -15.54
C ARG A 138 -5.72 -22.71 -15.15
N LYS A 139 -6.31 -22.89 -13.98
CA LYS A 139 -7.18 -21.89 -13.39
C LYS A 139 -6.37 -20.81 -12.72
N THR A 140 -6.79 -19.56 -12.91
CA THR A 140 -6.16 -18.39 -12.27
C THR A 140 -7.04 -17.84 -11.16
N HIS A 141 -6.49 -16.97 -10.31
CA HIS A 141 -7.20 -16.31 -9.23
C HIS A 141 -8.50 -15.64 -9.72
N ASN A 142 -8.42 -14.79 -10.75
CA ASN A 142 -9.58 -14.07 -11.28
C ASN A 142 -10.67 -15.03 -11.82
N ALA A 143 -10.28 -16.09 -12.52
CA ALA A 143 -11.24 -17.09 -13.00
C ALA A 143 -11.94 -17.78 -11.83
N GLY A 144 -11.16 -18.17 -10.80
CA GLY A 144 -11.72 -18.78 -9.59
C GLY A 144 -12.72 -17.88 -8.88
N VAL A 145 -12.42 -16.60 -8.72
CA VAL A 145 -13.31 -15.61 -8.10
C VAL A 145 -14.63 -15.50 -8.88
N PHE A 146 -14.55 -15.33 -10.20
CA PHE A 146 -15.75 -15.16 -11.02
C PHE A 146 -16.59 -16.44 -11.18
N ASP A 147 -16.00 -17.63 -11.01
CA ASP A 147 -16.79 -18.87 -10.97
C ASP A 147 -17.70 -18.95 -9.74
N VAL A 148 -17.31 -18.32 -8.64
CA VAL A 148 -18.02 -18.43 -7.34
C VAL A 148 -18.88 -17.20 -7.04
N TYR A 149 -18.60 -16.04 -7.60
CA TYR A 149 -19.40 -14.84 -7.40
C TYR A 149 -20.87 -15.06 -7.68
N THR A 150 -21.72 -14.75 -6.70
CA THR A 150 -23.17 -14.77 -6.87
C THR A 150 -23.63 -13.66 -7.83
N PRO A 151 -24.86 -13.75 -8.37
CA PRO A 151 -25.45 -12.66 -9.15
C PRO A 151 -25.48 -11.32 -8.40
N GLU A 152 -25.73 -11.33 -7.10
CA GLU A 152 -25.74 -10.16 -6.23
C GLU A 152 -24.34 -9.52 -6.13
N MET A 153 -23.29 -10.30 -5.88
CA MET A 153 -21.90 -9.81 -5.86
C MET A 153 -21.50 -9.20 -7.19
N ARG A 154 -21.88 -9.82 -8.31
CA ARG A 154 -21.62 -9.29 -9.65
C ARG A 154 -22.38 -8.00 -9.91
N ALA A 155 -23.61 -7.86 -9.42
CA ALA A 155 -24.39 -6.64 -9.54
C ALA A 155 -23.76 -5.51 -8.72
N CYS A 156 -23.37 -5.79 -7.48
CA CYS A 156 -22.69 -4.81 -6.61
C CYS A 156 -21.36 -4.32 -7.21
N ARG A 157 -20.57 -5.23 -7.80
CA ARG A 157 -19.34 -4.88 -8.51
C ARG A 157 -19.62 -4.00 -9.73
N SER A 158 -20.59 -4.38 -10.55
CA SER A 158 -20.96 -3.65 -11.78
C SER A 158 -21.51 -2.27 -11.50
N ALA A 159 -22.26 -2.11 -10.39
CA ALA A 159 -22.79 -0.84 -9.92
C ALA A 159 -21.75 0.03 -9.20
N HIS A 160 -20.53 -0.48 -8.97
CA HIS A 160 -19.47 0.21 -8.25
C HIS A 160 -19.80 0.58 -6.79
N ILE A 161 -20.72 -0.16 -6.14
CA ILE A 161 -20.90 -0.05 -4.69
C ILE A 161 -19.80 -0.81 -3.94
N ILE A 162 -19.25 -1.86 -4.57
CA ILE A 162 -18.04 -2.56 -4.15
C ILE A 162 -17.00 -2.46 -5.27
N THR A 163 -15.76 -2.10 -4.92
CA THR A 163 -14.66 -2.07 -5.89
C THR A 163 -14.14 -3.48 -6.17
N GLY A 164 -14.02 -3.83 -7.46
CA GLY A 164 -13.57 -5.15 -7.89
C GLY A 164 -12.06 -5.34 -8.01
N LEU A 165 -11.23 -4.36 -7.64
CA LEU A 165 -9.77 -4.41 -7.84
C LEU A 165 -9.09 -5.69 -7.32
N PRO A 166 -9.35 -6.17 -6.08
CA PRO A 166 -8.72 -7.38 -5.57
C PRO A 166 -9.14 -8.66 -6.31
N ASP A 167 -10.26 -8.69 -6.99
CA ASP A 167 -10.66 -9.84 -7.81
C ASP A 167 -9.79 -10.00 -9.07
N GLY A 168 -9.10 -8.93 -9.46
CA GLY A 168 -8.19 -8.91 -10.61
C GLY A 168 -6.73 -9.13 -10.24
N TYR A 169 -6.25 -8.42 -9.22
CA TYR A 169 -4.82 -8.38 -8.87
C TYR A 169 -4.45 -9.17 -7.61
N GLY A 170 -5.42 -9.74 -6.93
CA GLY A 170 -5.19 -10.50 -5.72
C GLY A 170 -4.98 -9.63 -4.48
N ARG A 171 -4.12 -10.11 -3.55
CA ARG A 171 -3.99 -9.56 -2.21
C ARG A 171 -3.49 -8.12 -2.16
N GLY A 172 -2.35 -7.85 -2.76
CA GLY A 172 -1.81 -6.51 -2.94
C GLY A 172 -1.15 -5.84 -1.73
N ARG A 173 -1.34 -6.35 -0.49
CA ARG A 173 -0.78 -5.74 0.73
C ARG A 173 -0.14 -6.78 1.63
N ILE A 174 1.12 -7.06 1.37
CA ILE A 174 1.98 -7.91 2.17
C ILE A 174 3.41 -7.40 2.02
N ILE A 175 4.15 -7.37 3.12
CA ILE A 175 5.58 -7.00 3.13
C ILE A 175 6.34 -8.16 3.73
N GLY A 176 7.10 -8.89 2.90
CA GLY A 176 8.07 -9.87 3.37
C GLY A 176 9.19 -9.18 4.12
N ASP A 177 9.73 -9.82 5.15
CA ASP A 177 10.91 -9.29 5.81
C ASP A 177 12.18 -9.62 5.00
N TYR A 178 12.42 -8.83 3.96
CA TYR A 178 13.53 -8.99 3.02
C TYR A 178 14.90 -8.90 3.73
N ARG A 179 14.97 -8.24 4.89
CA ARG A 179 16.18 -8.11 5.73
C ARG A 179 16.66 -9.47 6.24
N ARG A 180 15.75 -10.47 6.36
CA ARG A 180 16.10 -11.83 6.79
C ARG A 180 17.13 -12.48 5.89
N VAL A 181 17.04 -12.23 4.58
CA VAL A 181 17.99 -12.81 3.61
C VAL A 181 19.39 -12.25 3.82
N ALA A 182 19.52 -10.95 4.08
CA ALA A 182 20.79 -10.32 4.38
C ALA A 182 21.37 -10.80 5.72
N LEU A 183 20.54 -10.92 6.76
CA LEU A 183 21.00 -11.25 8.12
C LEU A 183 21.35 -12.74 8.29
N TYR A 184 20.59 -13.64 7.66
CA TYR A 184 20.70 -15.09 7.92
C TYR A 184 21.24 -15.89 6.73
N GLY A 185 21.08 -15.39 5.49
CA GLY A 185 21.31 -16.17 4.29
C GLY A 185 20.19 -17.18 4.02
N VAL A 186 20.08 -17.61 2.76
CA VAL A 186 18.97 -18.47 2.31
C VAL A 186 19.01 -19.86 2.93
N ASP A 187 20.19 -20.44 3.12
CA ASP A 187 20.31 -21.80 3.66
C ASP A 187 19.84 -21.90 5.11
N TYR A 188 20.07 -20.86 5.92
CA TYR A 188 19.53 -20.79 7.27
C TYR A 188 18.00 -20.71 7.26
N LEU A 189 17.43 -19.86 6.38
CA LEU A 189 15.99 -19.69 6.26
C LEU A 189 15.29 -20.96 5.76
N ILE A 190 15.90 -21.71 4.86
CA ILE A 190 15.39 -23.03 4.42
C ILE A 190 15.32 -23.99 5.61
N LYS A 191 16.40 -24.11 6.39
CA LYS A 191 16.44 -24.97 7.58
C LYS A 191 15.38 -24.56 8.62
N ASP A 192 15.16 -23.28 8.82
CA ASP A 192 14.11 -22.76 9.70
C ASP A 192 12.72 -23.21 9.22
N LYS A 193 12.42 -23.08 7.91
CA LYS A 193 11.14 -23.52 7.33
C LYS A 193 10.97 -25.06 7.37
N GLU A 194 12.03 -25.82 7.19
CA GLU A 194 12.02 -27.27 7.38
C GLU A 194 11.69 -27.66 8.83
N ALA A 195 12.27 -26.96 9.80
CA ALA A 195 11.95 -27.15 11.22
C ALA A 195 10.49 -26.78 11.54
N GLN A 196 10.00 -25.67 11.00
CA GLN A 196 8.60 -25.26 11.11
C GLN A 196 7.66 -26.33 10.53
N LYS A 197 7.99 -26.90 9.36
CA LYS A 197 7.22 -27.96 8.72
C LYS A 197 7.26 -29.27 9.56
N ALA A 198 8.40 -29.63 10.12
CA ALA A 198 8.56 -30.80 11.00
C ALA A 198 7.72 -30.66 12.29
N SER A 199 7.56 -29.44 12.82
CA SER A 199 6.75 -29.15 14.01
C SER A 199 5.24 -29.05 13.75
N THR A 200 4.79 -29.12 12.49
CA THR A 200 3.36 -29.09 12.15
C THR A 200 2.73 -30.43 12.57
N PRO A 201 1.52 -30.42 13.18
CA PRO A 201 0.86 -31.65 13.64
C PRO A 201 0.73 -32.71 12.54
N THR A 202 0.86 -33.98 12.94
CA THR A 202 0.80 -35.12 12.01
C THR A 202 -0.62 -35.60 11.71
N VAL A 203 -1.62 -35.10 12.43
CA VAL A 203 -3.04 -35.34 12.10
C VAL A 203 -3.38 -34.52 10.86
N MET A 204 -3.75 -35.20 9.78
CA MET A 204 -3.98 -34.57 8.47
C MET A 204 -5.38 -33.99 8.34
N THR A 205 -5.64 -32.89 9.08
CA THR A 205 -6.78 -32.03 8.84
C THR A 205 -6.53 -31.17 7.59
N ALA A 206 -7.57 -30.56 7.04
CA ALA A 206 -7.45 -29.66 5.90
C ALA A 206 -6.46 -28.50 6.17
N ASP A 207 -6.47 -27.96 7.40
CA ASP A 207 -5.55 -26.91 7.79
C ASP A 207 -4.10 -27.39 7.87
N ASN A 208 -3.84 -28.54 8.52
CA ASN A 208 -2.49 -29.09 8.63
C ASN A 208 -1.92 -29.51 7.26
N ILE A 209 -2.76 -30.02 6.33
CA ILE A 209 -2.35 -30.33 4.97
C ILE A 209 -1.94 -29.04 4.25
N ARG A 210 -2.77 -28.00 4.33
CA ARG A 210 -2.48 -26.70 3.73
C ARG A 210 -1.20 -26.08 4.30
N ASP A 211 -1.02 -26.05 5.62
CA ASP A 211 0.15 -25.49 6.26
C ASP A 211 1.45 -26.19 5.81
N ARG A 212 1.40 -27.50 5.67
CA ARG A 212 2.55 -28.29 5.18
C ARG A 212 2.85 -28.04 3.71
N GLU A 213 1.82 -27.89 2.88
CA GLU A 213 1.93 -27.55 1.47
C GLU A 213 2.52 -26.13 1.32
N GLU A 214 1.96 -25.14 2.01
CA GLU A 214 2.44 -23.75 2.00
C GLU A 214 3.91 -23.66 2.44
N LEU A 215 4.31 -24.33 3.52
CA LEU A 215 5.71 -24.37 3.95
C LEU A 215 6.64 -25.03 2.91
N GLN A 216 6.17 -26.07 2.20
CA GLN A 216 6.95 -26.67 1.12
C GLN A 216 7.12 -25.69 -0.07
N GLU A 217 6.09 -24.92 -0.40
CA GLU A 217 6.18 -23.89 -1.44
C GLU A 217 7.10 -22.76 -1.04
N GLN A 218 7.12 -22.36 0.23
CA GLN A 218 8.06 -21.39 0.79
C GLN A 218 9.52 -21.86 0.66
N ILE A 219 9.79 -23.13 0.98
CA ILE A 219 11.12 -23.74 0.83
C ILE A 219 11.56 -23.73 -0.64
N ARG A 220 10.68 -24.07 -1.58
CA ARG A 220 10.96 -24.02 -3.02
C ARG A 220 11.28 -22.60 -3.46
N ALA A 221 10.50 -21.61 -3.02
CA ALA A 221 10.71 -20.21 -3.38
C ALA A 221 12.05 -19.67 -2.88
N LEU A 222 12.49 -20.07 -1.68
CA LEU A 222 13.82 -19.74 -1.18
C LEU A 222 14.93 -20.37 -2.03
N GLY A 223 14.75 -21.61 -2.48
CA GLY A 223 15.66 -22.24 -3.44
C GLY A 223 15.70 -21.53 -4.80
N GLU A 224 14.55 -21.13 -5.32
CA GLU A 224 14.47 -20.34 -6.56
C GLU A 224 15.11 -18.95 -6.41
N LEU A 225 14.98 -18.30 -5.23
CA LEU A 225 15.67 -17.04 -4.92
C LEU A 225 17.19 -17.20 -5.02
N LYS A 226 17.74 -18.30 -4.46
CA LYS A 226 19.15 -18.61 -4.56
C LYS A 226 19.58 -18.81 -6.01
N MET A 227 18.82 -19.58 -6.79
CA MET A 227 19.09 -19.79 -8.23
C MET A 227 19.05 -18.46 -9.00
N MET A 228 18.14 -17.54 -8.69
CA MET A 228 18.09 -16.22 -9.31
C MET A 228 19.36 -15.42 -9.01
N ALA A 229 19.81 -15.38 -7.74
CA ALA A 229 21.04 -14.67 -7.37
C ALA A 229 22.27 -15.25 -8.06
N GLU A 230 22.35 -16.57 -8.22
CA GLU A 230 23.44 -17.27 -8.95
C GLU A 230 23.52 -16.80 -10.43
N THR A 231 22.40 -16.46 -11.07
CA THR A 231 22.42 -15.93 -12.45
C THR A 231 23.12 -14.57 -12.55
N TYR A 232 23.19 -13.82 -11.46
CA TYR A 232 23.91 -12.57 -11.32
C TYR A 232 25.33 -12.75 -10.77
N GLY A 233 25.76 -13.99 -10.48
CA GLY A 233 27.08 -14.32 -9.97
C GLY A 233 27.23 -14.19 -8.45
N PHE A 234 26.11 -14.15 -7.70
CA PHE A 234 26.12 -14.04 -6.24
C PHE A 234 25.67 -15.33 -5.56
N ASP A 235 26.36 -15.68 -4.48
CA ASP A 235 25.95 -16.76 -3.55
C ASP A 235 25.35 -16.16 -2.29
N ILE A 236 24.03 -16.21 -2.17
CA ILE A 236 23.27 -15.73 -1.02
C ILE A 236 22.95 -16.83 -0.01
N SER A 237 23.65 -17.94 -0.06
CA SER A 237 23.47 -19.05 0.90
C SER A 237 23.78 -18.64 2.33
N ASN A 238 24.76 -17.76 2.52
CA ASN A 238 25.24 -17.26 3.79
C ASN A 238 24.80 -15.81 4.05
N PRO A 239 24.86 -15.35 5.31
CA PRO A 239 24.62 -13.95 5.66
C PRO A 239 25.54 -12.99 4.87
N ALA A 240 25.03 -11.78 4.62
CA ALA A 240 25.81 -10.70 4.05
C ALA A 240 26.99 -10.31 4.97
N THR A 241 28.15 -10.05 4.37
CA THR A 241 29.38 -9.72 5.10
C THR A 241 29.64 -8.21 5.20
N ASN A 242 28.98 -7.41 4.35
CA ASN A 242 29.19 -5.97 4.26
C ASN A 242 27.93 -5.25 3.77
N THR A 243 27.95 -3.92 3.73
CA THR A 243 26.82 -3.07 3.37
C THR A 243 26.31 -3.34 1.95
N GLN A 244 27.20 -3.48 0.97
CA GLN A 244 26.82 -3.73 -0.42
C GLN A 244 26.07 -5.06 -0.53
N GLU A 245 26.60 -6.11 0.06
CA GLU A 245 25.96 -7.43 0.11
C GLU A 245 24.62 -7.37 0.84
N ALA A 246 24.54 -6.67 1.99
CA ALA A 246 23.29 -6.54 2.75
C ALA A 246 22.18 -5.91 1.91
N ILE A 247 22.47 -4.84 1.19
CA ILE A 247 21.53 -4.20 0.26
C ILE A 247 21.19 -5.15 -0.89
N GLN A 248 22.19 -5.81 -1.48
CA GLN A 248 22.00 -6.70 -2.63
C GLN A 248 21.16 -7.93 -2.28
N TRP A 249 21.42 -8.60 -1.14
CA TRP A 249 20.65 -9.76 -0.67
C TRP A 249 19.19 -9.39 -0.40
N MET A 250 18.99 -8.26 0.28
CA MET A 250 17.67 -7.71 0.55
C MET A 250 16.94 -7.36 -0.75
N TYR A 251 17.63 -6.73 -1.70
CA TYR A 251 17.05 -6.39 -3.00
C TYR A 251 16.71 -7.62 -3.83
N PHE A 252 17.53 -8.68 -3.83
CA PHE A 252 17.17 -9.95 -4.48
C PHE A 252 15.90 -10.56 -3.91
N ALA A 253 15.73 -10.55 -2.59
CA ALA A 253 14.52 -11.03 -1.95
C ALA A 253 13.28 -10.21 -2.39
N TYR A 254 13.40 -8.90 -2.43
CA TYR A 254 12.36 -8.00 -2.94
C TYR A 254 12.08 -8.22 -4.43
N LEU A 255 13.12 -8.34 -5.25
CA LEU A 255 13.01 -8.60 -6.70
C LEU A 255 12.29 -9.93 -6.96
N ALA A 256 12.58 -10.97 -6.18
CA ALA A 256 11.88 -12.25 -6.26
C ALA A 256 10.37 -12.09 -5.98
N ALA A 257 10.01 -11.30 -4.97
CA ALA A 257 8.61 -10.99 -4.67
C ALA A 257 7.93 -10.22 -5.81
N VAL A 258 8.61 -9.24 -6.40
CA VAL A 258 8.14 -8.47 -7.57
C VAL A 258 7.95 -9.37 -8.79
N LYS A 259 8.84 -10.32 -9.02
CA LYS A 259 8.73 -11.28 -10.13
C LYS A 259 7.63 -12.32 -9.91
N GLU A 260 7.33 -12.67 -8.67
CA GLU A 260 6.31 -13.67 -8.34
C GLU A 260 4.91 -13.10 -8.38
N GLN A 261 4.71 -11.85 -7.94
CA GLN A 261 3.38 -11.27 -7.82
C GLN A 261 3.27 -9.88 -8.45
N ASN A 262 2.05 -9.59 -8.92
CA ASN A 262 1.63 -8.30 -9.44
C ASN A 262 0.61 -7.67 -8.47
N GLY A 263 1.06 -7.38 -7.24
CA GLY A 263 0.21 -6.77 -6.23
C GLY A 263 -0.15 -5.31 -6.52
N ALA A 264 -1.17 -4.81 -5.85
CA ALA A 264 -1.52 -3.38 -5.90
C ALA A 264 -0.50 -2.52 -5.15
N ALA A 265 0.31 -3.11 -4.24
CA ALA A 265 1.39 -2.46 -3.52
C ALA A 265 2.59 -3.40 -3.41
N MET A 266 3.75 -2.92 -3.80
CA MET A 266 5.03 -3.64 -3.74
C MET A 266 6.00 -2.90 -2.82
N SER A 267 5.60 -2.66 -1.57
CA SER A 267 6.36 -1.93 -0.56
C SER A 267 7.59 -2.73 -0.11
N ILE A 268 8.69 -2.01 0.15
CA ILE A 268 9.96 -2.62 0.58
C ILE A 268 10.03 -2.80 2.10
N GLY A 269 9.29 -2.00 2.85
CA GLY A 269 9.18 -2.09 4.30
C GLY A 269 9.94 -1.01 5.04
N ARG A 270 10.86 -1.40 5.92
CA ARG A 270 11.67 -0.53 6.77
C ARG A 270 13.09 -1.03 6.76
N THR A 271 13.92 -0.48 5.90
CA THR A 271 15.26 -1.01 5.63
C THR A 271 16.38 -0.13 6.13
N SER A 272 16.15 1.19 6.21
CA SER A 272 17.19 2.17 6.51
C SER A 272 17.92 1.91 7.84
N THR A 273 17.20 1.73 8.95
CA THR A 273 17.82 1.48 10.27
C THR A 273 18.60 0.15 10.29
N PHE A 274 18.13 -0.86 9.55
CA PHE A 274 18.84 -2.15 9.43
C PHE A 274 20.15 -2.01 8.66
N ILE A 275 20.12 -1.36 7.50
CA ILE A 275 21.31 -1.18 6.64
C ILE A 275 22.36 -0.28 7.32
N ASP A 276 21.91 0.69 8.12
CA ASP A 276 22.82 1.57 8.88
C ASP A 276 23.80 0.78 9.77
N ILE A 277 23.34 -0.33 10.35
CA ILE A 277 24.19 -1.17 11.22
C ILE A 277 25.41 -1.71 10.46
N TYR A 278 25.20 -2.17 9.22
CA TYR A 278 26.28 -2.60 8.34
C TYR A 278 27.15 -1.42 7.90
N ALA A 279 26.53 -0.32 7.50
CA ALA A 279 27.24 0.85 7.01
C ALA A 279 28.16 1.47 8.06
N GLU A 280 27.70 1.64 9.30
CA GLU A 280 28.52 2.20 10.37
C GLU A 280 29.68 1.26 10.75
N ARG A 281 29.48 -0.08 10.74
CA ARG A 281 30.54 -1.05 10.91
C ARG A 281 31.59 -0.94 9.81
N ASP A 282 31.17 -0.87 8.56
CA ASP A 282 32.05 -0.88 7.39
C ASP A 282 32.83 0.45 7.28
N LEU A 283 32.20 1.59 7.61
CA LEU A 283 32.87 2.89 7.70
C LEU A 283 33.92 2.88 8.82
N ALA A 284 33.59 2.36 10.01
CA ALA A 284 34.50 2.29 11.12
C ALA A 284 35.72 1.40 10.84
N ASN A 285 35.53 0.32 10.08
CA ASN A 285 36.59 -0.61 9.69
C ASN A 285 37.39 -0.13 8.45
N GLY A 286 36.93 0.93 7.77
CA GLY A 286 37.52 1.40 6.51
C GLY A 286 37.27 0.46 5.32
N THR A 287 36.21 -0.38 5.39
CA THR A 287 35.82 -1.29 4.29
C THR A 287 35.27 -0.48 3.11
N PHE A 288 34.46 0.55 3.40
CA PHE A 288 33.90 1.48 2.42
C PHE A 288 34.06 2.94 2.88
N THR A 289 34.01 3.86 1.90
CA THR A 289 33.93 5.30 2.15
C THR A 289 32.47 5.77 2.19
N GLU A 290 32.24 7.00 2.64
CA GLU A 290 30.89 7.60 2.65
C GLU A 290 30.31 7.71 1.24
N GLU A 291 31.15 8.04 0.23
CA GLU A 291 30.72 8.09 -1.17
C GLU A 291 30.27 6.71 -1.70
N GLN A 292 30.97 5.64 -1.30
CA GLN A 292 30.58 4.28 -1.72
C GLN A 292 29.27 3.85 -1.05
N ILE A 293 29.07 4.16 0.24
CA ILE A 293 27.82 3.87 0.94
C ILE A 293 26.66 4.61 0.28
N GLN A 294 26.82 5.91 -0.02
CA GLN A 294 25.77 6.69 -0.71
C GLN A 294 25.50 6.13 -2.12
N GLU A 295 26.54 5.72 -2.87
CA GLU A 295 26.39 5.11 -4.18
C GLU A 295 25.55 3.82 -4.13
N PHE A 296 25.78 2.95 -3.14
CA PHE A 296 24.98 1.73 -2.98
C PHE A 296 23.50 2.07 -2.71
N VAL A 297 23.24 3.07 -1.89
CA VAL A 297 21.89 3.56 -1.59
C VAL A 297 21.24 4.17 -2.83
N ASP A 298 21.95 5.02 -3.57
CA ASP A 298 21.46 5.63 -4.80
C ASP A 298 21.08 4.56 -5.84
N HIS A 299 21.96 3.56 -6.05
CA HIS A 299 21.69 2.47 -6.98
C HIS A 299 20.52 1.58 -6.52
N PHE A 300 20.39 1.33 -5.22
CA PHE A 300 19.25 0.61 -4.68
C PHE A 300 17.93 1.35 -4.95
N ILE A 301 17.87 2.64 -4.62
CA ILE A 301 16.69 3.47 -4.86
C ILE A 301 16.39 3.58 -6.37
N MET A 302 17.42 3.68 -7.21
CA MET A 302 17.27 3.65 -8.66
C MET A 302 16.57 2.37 -9.14
N LYS A 303 16.94 1.20 -8.58
CA LYS A 303 16.27 -0.07 -8.89
C LYS A 303 14.80 -0.05 -8.49
N LEU A 304 14.47 0.51 -7.33
CA LEU A 304 13.09 0.63 -6.88
C LEU A 304 12.24 1.55 -7.80
N ARG A 305 12.84 2.58 -8.39
CA ARG A 305 12.19 3.46 -9.39
C ARG A 305 11.83 2.74 -10.70
N MET A 306 12.46 1.60 -10.97
CA MET A 306 12.23 0.81 -12.18
C MET A 306 11.26 -0.35 -12.01
N VAL A 307 10.71 -0.56 -10.84
CA VAL A 307 9.66 -1.58 -10.61
C VAL A 307 8.39 -1.15 -11.34
N LYS A 308 8.02 -1.88 -12.38
CA LYS A 308 6.90 -1.53 -13.26
C LYS A 308 6.08 -2.74 -13.65
N PHE A 309 4.76 -2.58 -13.72
CA PHE A 309 3.81 -3.57 -14.23
C PHE A 309 2.97 -2.97 -15.36
N ALA A 310 2.52 -3.79 -16.30
CA ALA A 310 1.48 -3.41 -17.25
C ALA A 310 0.12 -3.46 -16.52
N ARG A 311 -0.55 -2.31 -16.39
CA ARG A 311 -1.83 -2.17 -15.69
C ARG A 311 -3.01 -2.13 -16.64
N THR A 312 -4.17 -2.58 -16.19
CA THR A 312 -5.43 -2.49 -16.96
C THR A 312 -5.96 -1.05 -16.99
N PRO A 313 -6.82 -0.70 -17.99
CA PRO A 313 -7.49 0.61 -18.02
C PRO A 313 -8.26 0.93 -16.74
N GLU A 314 -8.89 -0.08 -16.12
CA GLU A 314 -9.62 0.08 -14.86
C GLU A 314 -8.68 0.50 -13.71
N TYR A 315 -7.50 -0.12 -13.60
CA TYR A 315 -6.49 0.26 -12.63
C TYR A 315 -6.00 1.70 -12.84
N GLN A 316 -5.65 2.04 -14.08
CA GLN A 316 -5.15 3.37 -14.43
C GLN A 316 -6.20 4.46 -14.18
N ALA A 317 -7.48 4.17 -14.43
CA ALA A 317 -8.57 5.09 -14.12
C ALA A 317 -8.74 5.30 -12.61
N LEU A 318 -8.61 4.24 -11.80
CA LEU A 318 -8.72 4.32 -10.34
C LEU A 318 -7.59 5.13 -9.71
N PHE A 319 -6.37 5.00 -10.23
CA PHE A 319 -5.15 5.53 -9.59
C PHE A 319 -4.44 6.62 -10.39
N THR A 320 -5.05 7.10 -11.47
CA THR A 320 -4.52 8.16 -12.34
C THR A 320 -3.11 7.80 -12.84
N GLY A 321 -2.95 6.59 -13.35
CA GLY A 321 -1.69 6.04 -13.83
C GLY A 321 -1.43 4.62 -13.38
N ASP A 322 -0.16 4.24 -13.32
CA ASP A 322 0.30 2.89 -13.00
C ASP A 322 1.19 2.81 -11.73
N PRO A 323 0.85 3.47 -10.60
CA PRO A 323 1.68 3.42 -9.41
C PRO A 323 1.81 1.97 -8.91
N GLN A 324 3.00 1.64 -8.38
CA GLN A 324 3.33 0.34 -7.81
C GLN A 324 3.28 0.36 -6.28
N TRP A 325 3.25 1.57 -5.70
CA TRP A 325 3.38 1.84 -4.27
C TRP A 325 4.57 1.11 -3.65
N VAL A 326 5.73 1.35 -4.23
CA VAL A 326 7.01 0.98 -3.64
C VAL A 326 7.24 1.96 -2.48
N THR A 327 6.99 1.52 -1.25
CA THR A 327 7.05 2.37 -0.06
C THR A 327 8.19 1.92 0.85
N GLU A 328 9.01 2.85 1.28
CA GLU A 328 10.01 2.71 2.34
C GLU A 328 9.61 3.53 3.56
N SER A 329 9.63 2.93 4.74
CA SER A 329 9.30 3.57 6.01
C SER A 329 10.58 3.99 6.74
N ILE A 330 10.71 5.28 7.09
CA ILE A 330 11.95 5.89 7.57
C ILE A 330 11.73 6.53 8.95
N GLY A 331 12.69 6.39 9.85
CA GLY A 331 12.67 7.04 11.16
C GLY A 331 11.71 6.39 12.16
N GLY A 332 10.96 7.19 12.90
CA GLY A 332 10.09 6.74 13.99
C GLY A 332 10.82 6.58 15.32
N MET A 333 10.08 6.12 16.34
CA MET A 333 10.55 5.93 17.70
C MET A 333 10.51 4.46 18.10
N GLY A 334 11.51 3.99 18.83
CA GLY A 334 11.47 2.70 19.50
C GLY A 334 10.48 2.70 20.68
N VAL A 335 9.95 1.52 21.01
CA VAL A 335 9.13 1.35 22.24
C VAL A 335 9.92 1.61 23.52
N ASP A 336 11.25 1.56 23.44
CA ASP A 336 12.18 1.92 24.51
C ASP A 336 12.47 3.43 24.63
N GLY A 337 11.88 4.23 23.77
CA GLY A 337 12.00 5.69 23.75
C GLY A 337 13.18 6.24 22.96
N ARG A 338 14.08 5.41 22.42
CA ARG A 338 15.13 5.86 21.51
C ARG A 338 14.55 6.16 20.14
N THR A 339 15.09 7.17 19.45
CA THR A 339 14.75 7.36 18.04
C THR A 339 15.32 6.24 17.18
N LEU A 340 14.59 5.85 16.14
CA LEU A 340 15.06 4.91 15.10
C LEU A 340 15.64 5.65 13.88
N VAL A 341 15.78 6.96 13.96
CA VAL A 341 16.52 7.76 13.00
C VAL A 341 17.99 7.40 13.10
N THR A 342 18.60 7.12 11.96
CA THR A 342 20.04 6.83 11.80
C THR A 342 20.59 7.69 10.66
N LYS A 343 21.90 7.68 10.43
CA LYS A 343 22.47 8.35 9.25
C LYS A 343 21.90 7.83 7.94
N MET A 344 21.53 6.55 7.89
CA MET A 344 20.90 5.97 6.71
C MET A 344 19.52 6.57 6.42
N SER A 345 18.81 7.05 7.43
CA SER A 345 17.56 7.80 7.23
C SER A 345 17.77 9.05 6.39
N TYR A 346 18.86 9.77 6.63
CA TYR A 346 19.27 10.94 5.83
C TYR A 346 19.72 10.52 4.43
N ARG A 347 20.56 9.46 4.30
CA ARG A 347 21.06 8.98 2.99
C ARG A 347 19.92 8.57 2.06
N TYR A 348 18.86 7.94 2.58
CA TYR A 348 17.69 7.57 1.79
C TYR A 348 16.94 8.81 1.26
N LEU A 349 16.65 9.77 2.12
CA LEU A 349 16.00 11.02 1.69
C LEU A 349 16.88 11.84 0.76
N HIS A 350 18.22 11.81 0.94
CA HIS A 350 19.19 12.52 0.10
C HIS A 350 19.22 12.00 -1.34
N THR A 351 18.75 10.77 -1.61
CA THR A 351 18.61 10.27 -2.99
C THR A 351 17.65 11.11 -3.84
N LEU A 352 16.72 11.85 -3.20
CA LEU A 352 15.84 12.81 -3.88
C LEU A 352 16.59 14.05 -4.40
N GLU A 353 17.71 14.41 -3.76
CA GLU A 353 18.64 15.43 -4.25
C GLU A 353 19.58 14.84 -5.31
N ASN A 354 20.19 13.69 -5.04
CA ASN A 354 21.18 13.06 -5.92
C ASN A 354 20.63 12.66 -7.30
N MET A 355 19.37 12.19 -7.35
CA MET A 355 18.74 11.69 -8.57
C MET A 355 17.44 12.44 -8.93
N GLY A 356 17.12 13.49 -8.22
CA GLY A 356 15.88 14.25 -8.41
C GLY A 356 14.62 13.56 -7.88
N THR A 357 13.53 14.29 -7.93
CA THR A 357 12.21 13.88 -7.46
C THR A 357 11.68 12.68 -8.25
N SER A 358 11.08 11.73 -7.56
CA SER A 358 10.35 10.60 -8.17
C SER A 358 9.11 10.28 -7.35
N PRO A 359 7.99 9.90 -7.95
CA PRO A 359 6.80 9.48 -7.21
C PRO A 359 7.02 8.18 -6.42
N GLU A 360 8.02 7.40 -6.80
CA GLU A 360 8.37 6.11 -6.17
C GLU A 360 9.89 5.92 -6.13
N PRO A 361 10.44 5.27 -5.10
CA PRO A 361 9.73 4.81 -3.90
C PRO A 361 9.12 5.96 -3.12
N ASN A 362 7.92 5.73 -2.55
CA ASN A 362 7.28 6.64 -1.64
C ASN A 362 8.06 6.63 -0.31
N MET A 363 8.71 7.74 0.02
CA MET A 363 9.50 7.88 1.25
C MET A 363 8.56 8.31 2.38
N THR A 364 8.17 7.36 3.22
CA THR A 364 7.27 7.61 4.35
C THR A 364 8.06 7.80 5.63
N VAL A 365 8.06 9.02 6.14
CA VAL A 365 8.61 9.32 7.45
C VAL A 365 7.60 8.93 8.52
N LEU A 366 8.02 8.05 9.44
CA LEU A 366 7.25 7.69 10.62
C LEU A 366 7.41 8.82 11.65
N TRP A 367 6.44 9.71 11.64
CA TRP A 367 6.52 10.98 12.36
C TRP A 367 6.18 10.84 13.84
N SER A 368 7.02 11.48 14.68
CA SER A 368 6.75 11.68 16.10
C SER A 368 7.28 13.08 16.49
N THR A 369 6.60 13.76 17.40
CA THR A 369 7.09 15.00 17.99
C THR A 369 8.44 14.83 18.69
N ARG A 370 8.78 13.60 19.08
CA ARG A 370 10.04 13.25 19.76
C ARG A 370 11.21 12.91 18.81
N LEU A 371 11.02 13.01 17.50
CA LEU A 371 12.11 12.84 16.54
C LEU A 371 13.19 13.92 16.76
N PRO A 372 14.48 13.64 16.43
CA PRO A 372 15.54 14.66 16.52
C PRO A 372 15.23 15.91 15.70
N GLU A 373 15.45 17.09 16.29
CA GLU A 373 15.18 18.38 15.65
C GLU A 373 15.88 18.54 14.29
N ASN A 374 17.13 18.12 14.20
CA ASN A 374 17.87 18.18 12.94
C ASN A 374 17.20 17.32 11.85
N PHE A 375 16.68 16.15 12.22
CA PHE A 375 15.97 15.30 11.27
C PHE A 375 14.63 15.89 10.84
N LYS A 376 13.87 16.48 11.77
CA LYS A 376 12.63 17.20 11.44
C LYS A 376 12.90 18.33 10.44
N LYS A 377 13.92 19.15 10.69
CA LYS A 377 14.34 20.24 9.77
C LYS A 377 14.75 19.71 8.40
N PHE A 378 15.50 18.62 8.36
CA PHE A 378 15.89 17.97 7.11
C PHE A 378 14.68 17.42 6.34
N CYS A 379 13.72 16.78 7.02
CA CYS A 379 12.47 16.35 6.42
C CYS A 379 11.65 17.51 5.86
N ALA A 380 11.53 18.62 6.60
CA ALA A 380 10.84 19.82 6.14
C ALA A 380 11.50 20.41 4.88
N LYS A 381 12.83 20.57 4.88
CA LYS A 381 13.61 21.00 3.72
C LYS A 381 13.36 20.09 2.51
N THR A 382 13.37 18.78 2.72
CA THR A 382 13.09 17.80 1.67
C THR A 382 11.65 17.92 1.14
N SER A 383 10.66 18.12 2.02
CA SER A 383 9.24 18.28 1.63
C SER A 383 8.99 19.55 0.82
N VAL A 384 9.70 20.64 1.11
CA VAL A 384 9.64 21.88 0.31
C VAL A 384 10.24 21.69 -1.07
N ALA A 385 11.36 20.95 -1.14
CA ALA A 385 12.08 20.72 -2.40
C ALA A 385 11.45 19.62 -3.27
N SER A 386 10.70 18.67 -2.68
CA SER A 386 10.21 17.47 -3.34
C SER A 386 8.88 17.01 -2.76
N SER A 387 7.93 16.63 -3.62
CA SER A 387 6.66 16.01 -3.22
C SER A 387 6.76 14.48 -3.03
N SER A 388 7.97 13.92 -2.98
CA SER A 388 8.21 12.46 -2.89
C SER A 388 8.30 11.93 -1.45
N ILE A 389 8.00 12.74 -0.47
CA ILE A 389 7.99 12.40 0.95
C ILE A 389 6.57 12.51 1.50
N GLN A 390 6.19 11.58 2.35
CA GLN A 390 4.93 11.61 3.10
C GLN A 390 5.19 11.31 4.57
N TYR A 391 4.21 11.58 5.42
CA TYR A 391 4.30 11.39 6.86
C TYR A 391 3.21 10.43 7.35
N GLU A 392 3.58 9.58 8.31
CA GLU A 392 2.66 8.68 9.02
C GLU A 392 2.80 8.94 10.52
N ASN A 393 1.69 9.01 11.24
CA ASN A 393 1.68 9.25 12.68
C ASN A 393 2.23 8.03 13.45
N ASP A 394 3.53 8.04 13.74
CA ASP A 394 4.20 6.96 14.46
C ASP A 394 3.72 6.82 15.92
N ASP A 395 3.39 7.92 16.58
CA ASP A 395 2.93 7.88 17.98
C ASP A 395 1.60 7.14 18.12
N LEU A 396 0.74 7.19 17.10
CA LEU A 396 -0.49 6.41 17.02
C LEU A 396 -0.21 4.96 16.57
N MET A 397 0.48 4.78 15.45
CA MET A 397 0.69 3.44 14.84
C MET A 397 1.55 2.54 15.70
N ARG A 398 2.55 3.08 16.39
CA ARG A 398 3.41 2.32 17.30
C ARG A 398 2.65 1.67 18.46
N VAL A 399 1.55 2.26 18.91
CA VAL A 399 0.69 1.67 19.96
C VAL A 399 0.11 0.33 19.51
N TYR A 400 -0.22 0.20 18.23
CA TYR A 400 -0.84 -1.02 17.68
C TYR A 400 0.17 -2.03 17.15
N HIS A 401 1.26 -1.57 16.54
CA HIS A 401 2.19 -2.42 15.78
C HIS A 401 3.57 -2.54 16.40
N GLY A 402 3.87 -1.85 17.52
CA GLY A 402 5.23 -1.77 18.06
C GLY A 402 6.14 -0.93 17.16
N ASP A 403 7.45 -1.14 17.23
CA ASP A 403 8.46 -0.30 16.59
C ASP A 403 9.09 -0.90 15.32
N ASP A 404 8.70 -2.12 14.91
CA ASP A 404 9.18 -2.76 13.67
C ASP A 404 8.01 -3.01 12.70
N TYR A 405 7.34 -1.94 12.34
CA TYR A 405 6.29 -1.95 11.31
C TYR A 405 6.73 -1.15 10.09
N GLY A 406 6.12 -1.46 8.97
CA GLY A 406 6.27 -0.73 7.71
C GLY A 406 4.91 -0.34 7.15
N ILE A 407 4.93 0.61 6.22
CA ILE A 407 3.73 1.06 5.51
C ILE A 407 3.62 0.33 4.18
N ALA A 408 2.51 -0.38 3.99
CA ALA A 408 2.16 -0.92 2.70
C ALA A 408 1.29 0.07 1.93
N CYS A 409 1.63 0.32 0.67
CA CYS A 409 0.91 1.29 -0.15
C CYS A 409 1.11 2.73 0.38
N CYS A 410 0.05 3.36 0.88
CA CYS A 410 0.05 4.77 1.27
C CYS A 410 0.01 4.98 2.79
N ALA A 411 -0.77 4.19 3.52
CA ALA A 411 -1.02 4.40 4.96
C ALA A 411 -1.30 3.09 5.73
N SER A 412 -1.21 1.93 5.09
CA SER A 412 -1.53 0.65 5.73
C SER A 412 -0.35 0.14 6.53
N SER A 413 -0.41 0.23 7.84
CA SER A 413 0.65 -0.24 8.73
C SER A 413 0.55 -1.74 9.01
N MET A 414 1.70 -2.42 9.10
CA MET A 414 1.80 -3.82 9.52
C MET A 414 3.20 -4.15 10.06
N ARG A 415 3.27 -5.04 11.04
CA ARG A 415 4.55 -5.56 11.54
C ARG A 415 5.24 -6.39 10.47
N ILE A 416 6.46 -6.01 10.12
CA ILE A 416 7.21 -6.63 9.01
C ILE A 416 7.53 -8.10 9.33
N GLY A 417 7.17 -8.99 8.39
CA GLY A 417 7.37 -10.42 8.54
C GLY A 417 6.51 -11.11 9.61
N LYS A 418 5.57 -10.41 10.24
CA LYS A 418 4.68 -10.94 11.30
C LYS A 418 3.20 -10.75 11.00
N GLU A 419 2.86 -9.77 10.15
CA GLU A 419 1.50 -9.45 9.77
C GLU A 419 1.35 -9.40 8.25
N MET A 420 0.12 -9.64 7.81
CA MET A 420 -0.29 -9.44 6.43
C MET A 420 -1.73 -8.95 6.38
N GLN A 421 -2.14 -8.41 5.24
CA GLN A 421 -3.49 -7.92 5.06
C GLN A 421 -4.19 -8.62 3.90
N PHE A 422 -5.41 -9.07 4.16
CA PHE A 422 -6.37 -9.42 3.13
C PHE A 422 -7.01 -8.12 2.61
N PHE A 423 -6.47 -7.61 1.52
CA PHE A 423 -6.83 -6.30 0.98
C PHE A 423 -8.24 -6.30 0.38
N GLY A 424 -9.07 -5.34 0.80
CA GLY A 424 -10.48 -5.26 0.45
C GLY A 424 -10.87 -4.22 -0.59
N ALA A 425 -9.98 -3.31 -0.98
CA ALA A 425 -10.36 -2.09 -1.67
C ALA A 425 -11.43 -1.30 -0.91
N ARG A 426 -12.57 -0.89 -1.51
CA ARG A 426 -13.54 -0.01 -0.82
C ARG A 426 -14.98 -0.38 -1.10
N ALA A 427 -15.82 -0.17 -0.08
CA ALA A 427 -17.26 -0.04 -0.20
C ALA A 427 -17.64 1.45 -0.33
N ASN A 428 -18.52 1.78 -1.26
CA ASN A 428 -19.00 3.14 -1.50
C ASN A 428 -20.19 3.45 -0.58
N LEU A 429 -19.94 4.08 0.56
CA LEU A 429 -20.97 4.36 1.56
C LEU A 429 -21.95 5.47 1.11
N ALA A 430 -21.51 6.41 0.27
CA ALA A 430 -22.41 7.42 -0.31
C ALA A 430 -23.45 6.77 -1.24
N LYS A 431 -23.02 5.80 -2.05
CA LYS A 431 -23.93 5.03 -2.91
C LYS A 431 -24.86 4.14 -2.08
N CYS A 432 -24.36 3.57 -0.98
CA CYS A 432 -25.16 2.83 -0.01
C CYS A 432 -26.29 3.68 0.59
N LEU A 433 -26.02 4.98 0.89
CA LEU A 433 -27.04 5.92 1.35
C LEU A 433 -28.11 6.13 0.26
N LEU A 434 -27.72 6.30 -1.01
CA LEU A 434 -28.67 6.44 -2.10
C LEU A 434 -29.53 5.19 -2.30
N TYR A 435 -28.98 4.00 -2.06
CA TYR A 435 -29.74 2.75 -2.08
C TYR A 435 -30.76 2.70 -0.93
N ALA A 436 -30.39 3.17 0.26
CA ALA A 436 -31.32 3.28 1.37
C ALA A 436 -32.50 4.21 1.05
N LEU A 437 -32.24 5.32 0.36
CA LEU A 437 -33.28 6.26 -0.06
C LEU A 437 -34.17 5.70 -1.19
N ASN A 438 -33.61 4.89 -2.08
CA ASN A 438 -34.27 4.35 -3.26
C ASN A 438 -34.71 2.87 -3.12
N GLY A 439 -34.79 2.34 -1.90
CA GLY A 439 -35.27 0.96 -1.67
C GLY A 439 -34.39 -0.12 -2.32
N GLY A 440 -33.08 0.09 -2.42
CA GLY A 440 -32.13 -0.84 -3.00
C GLY A 440 -31.91 -0.70 -4.51
N VAL A 441 -32.56 0.28 -5.15
CA VAL A 441 -32.39 0.56 -6.57
C VAL A 441 -31.15 1.43 -6.79
N ASP A 442 -30.31 1.04 -7.72
CA ASP A 442 -29.14 1.83 -8.14
C ASP A 442 -29.60 3.07 -8.92
N GLU A 443 -29.25 4.23 -8.42
CA GLU A 443 -29.69 5.52 -8.93
C GLU A 443 -29.16 5.87 -10.33
N VAL A 444 -28.06 5.20 -10.75
CA VAL A 444 -27.42 5.41 -12.05
C VAL A 444 -27.98 4.44 -13.10
N SER A 445 -27.92 3.12 -12.81
CA SER A 445 -28.37 2.09 -13.77
C SER A 445 -29.88 1.82 -13.73
N LYS A 446 -30.59 2.36 -12.72
CA LYS A 446 -32.02 2.12 -12.47
C LYS A 446 -32.40 0.66 -12.22
N LYS A 447 -31.42 -0.17 -11.83
CA LYS A 447 -31.61 -1.60 -11.55
C LYS A 447 -31.68 -1.85 -10.05
N GLN A 448 -32.46 -2.88 -9.67
CA GLN A 448 -32.42 -3.39 -8.30
C GLN A 448 -31.06 -4.09 -8.08
N VAL A 449 -30.21 -3.54 -7.23
CA VAL A 449 -28.90 -4.06 -6.88
C VAL A 449 -28.85 -4.46 -5.41
N GLY A 450 -29.31 -3.59 -4.52
CA GLY A 450 -29.50 -3.90 -3.10
C GLY A 450 -30.78 -4.71 -2.84
N PRO A 451 -31.01 -5.14 -1.60
CA PRO A 451 -32.25 -5.81 -1.22
C PRO A 451 -33.45 -4.89 -1.52
N LYS A 452 -34.55 -5.50 -1.94
CA LYS A 452 -35.78 -4.74 -2.14
C LYS A 452 -36.27 -4.24 -0.81
N TYR A 453 -36.32 -2.96 -0.67
CA TYR A 453 -36.68 -2.27 0.56
C TYR A 453 -37.70 -1.15 0.28
N ARG A 454 -38.44 -0.69 1.29
CA ARG A 454 -39.32 0.47 1.12
C ARG A 454 -38.48 1.73 0.99
N ALA A 455 -38.57 2.38 -0.15
CA ALA A 455 -37.94 3.69 -0.37
C ALA A 455 -38.49 4.74 0.59
N VAL A 456 -37.76 5.84 0.75
CA VAL A 456 -38.26 6.98 1.53
C VAL A 456 -39.44 7.63 0.80
N GLU A 457 -40.47 7.99 1.56
CA GLU A 457 -41.66 8.66 1.05
C GLU A 457 -41.68 10.13 1.48
N GLY A 458 -42.59 10.91 0.86
CA GLY A 458 -42.78 12.32 1.20
C GLY A 458 -41.89 13.29 0.41
N ASP A 459 -42.17 14.58 0.64
CA ASP A 459 -41.50 15.68 -0.06
C ASP A 459 -40.30 16.25 0.73
N THR A 460 -40.08 15.75 1.94
CA THR A 460 -38.95 16.13 2.79
C THR A 460 -38.40 14.87 3.45
N LEU A 461 -37.08 14.71 3.51
CA LEU A 461 -36.45 13.56 4.17
C LEU A 461 -36.54 13.71 5.69
N ASP A 462 -36.97 12.63 6.34
CA ASP A 462 -36.93 12.49 7.79
C ASP A 462 -35.62 11.82 8.24
N TYR A 463 -34.90 12.41 9.20
CA TYR A 463 -33.59 11.95 9.63
C TYR A 463 -33.63 10.55 10.23
N ASP A 464 -34.57 10.28 11.13
CA ASP A 464 -34.64 9.01 11.85
C ASP A 464 -35.02 7.86 10.90
N ASP A 465 -35.96 8.10 9.98
CA ASP A 465 -36.32 7.14 8.91
C ASP A 465 -35.14 6.84 7.99
N VAL A 466 -34.42 7.88 7.56
CA VAL A 466 -33.23 7.72 6.69
C VAL A 466 -32.13 6.95 7.40
N VAL A 467 -31.80 7.29 8.65
CA VAL A 467 -30.75 6.60 9.42
C VAL A 467 -31.10 5.13 9.65
N ALA A 468 -32.35 4.83 9.99
CA ALA A 468 -32.80 3.43 10.15
C ALA A 468 -32.60 2.63 8.86
N LYS A 469 -33.06 3.15 7.72
CA LYS A 469 -32.89 2.51 6.40
C LYS A 469 -31.43 2.40 5.98
N TYR A 470 -30.62 3.41 6.29
CA TYR A 470 -29.19 3.42 5.98
C TYR A 470 -28.44 2.35 6.78
N ASN A 471 -28.75 2.21 8.06
CA ASN A 471 -28.18 1.16 8.91
C ASN A 471 -28.50 -0.24 8.36
N ASP A 472 -29.74 -0.51 7.98
CA ASP A 472 -30.12 -1.78 7.36
C ASP A 472 -29.37 -2.04 6.06
N MET A 473 -29.21 -1.00 5.23
CA MET A 473 -28.49 -1.10 3.95
C MET A 473 -26.98 -1.27 4.17
N MET A 474 -26.37 -0.60 5.15
CA MET A 474 -24.96 -0.82 5.53
C MET A 474 -24.73 -2.23 6.05
N LYS A 475 -25.64 -2.78 6.84
CA LYS A 475 -25.54 -4.16 7.34
C LYS A 475 -25.57 -5.18 6.20
N TRP A 476 -26.48 -5.02 5.23
CA TRP A 476 -26.51 -5.82 4.01
C TRP A 476 -25.19 -5.70 3.21
N LEU A 477 -24.74 -4.45 2.96
CA LEU A 477 -23.52 -4.20 2.20
C LEU A 477 -22.30 -4.84 2.86
N ALA A 478 -22.18 -4.74 4.19
CA ALA A 478 -21.11 -5.38 4.96
C ALA A 478 -21.07 -6.89 4.74
N GLY A 479 -22.22 -7.56 4.75
CA GLY A 479 -22.33 -9.00 4.49
C GLY A 479 -21.88 -9.38 3.07
N VAL A 480 -22.35 -8.68 2.04
CA VAL A 480 -21.96 -8.95 0.64
C VAL A 480 -20.48 -8.65 0.45
N TYR A 481 -19.98 -7.57 1.05
CA TYR A 481 -18.59 -7.16 0.95
C TYR A 481 -17.64 -8.18 1.58
N VAL A 482 -17.90 -8.59 2.84
CA VAL A 482 -17.09 -9.61 3.52
C VAL A 482 -17.09 -10.93 2.75
N ASN A 483 -18.26 -11.39 2.30
CA ASN A 483 -18.37 -12.64 1.53
C ASN A 483 -17.63 -12.56 0.19
N SER A 484 -17.65 -11.42 -0.49
CA SER A 484 -16.88 -11.21 -1.72
C SER A 484 -15.38 -11.29 -1.44
N LEU A 485 -14.91 -10.66 -0.35
CA LEU A 485 -13.50 -10.70 0.05
C LEU A 485 -13.07 -12.11 0.49
N ASN A 486 -13.91 -12.87 1.18
CA ASN A 486 -13.62 -14.25 1.54
C ASN A 486 -13.36 -15.12 0.29
N ILE A 487 -14.17 -14.95 -0.75
CA ILE A 487 -13.96 -15.62 -2.04
C ILE A 487 -12.64 -15.20 -2.67
N ILE A 488 -12.38 -13.90 -2.74
CA ILE A 488 -11.17 -13.32 -3.33
C ILE A 488 -9.92 -13.91 -2.66
N HIS A 489 -9.85 -13.88 -1.34
CA HIS A 489 -8.66 -14.30 -0.60
C HIS A 489 -8.48 -15.81 -0.57
N TYR A 490 -9.57 -16.58 -0.53
CA TYR A 490 -9.51 -18.01 -0.72
C TYR A 490 -8.93 -18.39 -2.10
N MET A 491 -9.40 -17.74 -3.16
CA MET A 491 -8.94 -18.01 -4.52
C MET A 491 -7.51 -17.52 -4.75
N HIS A 492 -7.11 -16.46 -4.06
CA HIS A 492 -5.74 -15.98 -4.11
C HIS A 492 -4.77 -16.98 -3.46
N ASP A 493 -5.04 -17.44 -2.26
CA ASP A 493 -4.23 -18.47 -1.59
C ASP A 493 -4.17 -19.77 -2.41
N LYS A 494 -5.25 -20.12 -3.12
CA LYS A 494 -5.33 -21.35 -3.90
C LYS A 494 -4.57 -21.30 -5.23
N TYR A 495 -4.60 -20.18 -5.95
CA TYR A 495 -4.11 -20.07 -7.32
C TYR A 495 -2.95 -19.09 -7.52
N CYS A 496 -2.67 -18.25 -6.52
CA CYS A 496 -1.68 -17.19 -6.59
C CYS A 496 -0.98 -16.96 -5.22
N TYR A 497 -0.66 -18.07 -4.52
CA TYR A 497 0.00 -18.00 -3.21
C TYR A 497 1.35 -17.30 -3.31
N GLU A 498 1.59 -16.35 -2.42
CA GLU A 498 2.81 -15.51 -2.39
C GLU A 498 3.95 -16.23 -1.66
N ARG A 499 4.55 -17.20 -2.32
CA ARG A 499 5.50 -18.16 -1.75
C ARG A 499 6.70 -17.48 -1.10
N ILE A 500 7.37 -16.58 -1.82
CA ILE A 500 8.59 -15.93 -1.33
C ILE A 500 8.28 -14.91 -0.23
N GLN A 501 7.21 -14.14 -0.34
CA GLN A 501 6.81 -13.21 0.69
C GLN A 501 6.47 -13.95 2.00
N MET A 502 5.71 -15.04 1.91
CA MET A 502 5.35 -15.86 3.06
C MET A 502 6.54 -16.62 3.64
N ALA A 503 7.54 -16.99 2.82
CA ALA A 503 8.80 -17.56 3.29
C ALA A 503 9.57 -16.59 4.21
N LEU A 504 9.36 -15.28 4.02
CA LEU A 504 9.99 -14.22 4.81
C LEU A 504 9.08 -13.72 5.95
N HIS A 505 8.09 -14.53 6.35
CA HIS A 505 7.25 -14.31 7.52
C HIS A 505 7.48 -15.38 8.60
N ASP A 506 7.08 -15.04 9.82
CA ASP A 506 7.01 -16.00 10.92
C ASP A 506 6.01 -17.12 10.61
N LYS A 507 6.12 -18.26 11.32
CA LYS A 507 5.18 -19.36 11.15
C LYS A 507 3.73 -18.96 11.43
N HIS A 508 3.52 -18.17 12.47
CA HIS A 508 2.20 -17.67 12.88
C HIS A 508 2.02 -16.23 12.47
N VAL A 509 1.43 -16.05 11.29
CA VAL A 509 1.17 -14.71 10.73
C VAL A 509 -0.16 -14.20 11.25
N HIS A 510 -0.15 -13.00 11.85
CA HIS A 510 -1.38 -12.29 12.15
C HIS A 510 -1.98 -11.74 10.85
N ARG A 511 -3.26 -12.02 10.62
CA ARG A 511 -3.96 -11.64 9.38
C ARG A 511 -5.01 -10.59 9.67
N TRP A 512 -4.84 -9.41 9.07
CA TRP A 512 -5.84 -8.37 9.05
C TRP A 512 -6.81 -8.59 7.89
N PHE A 513 -8.09 -8.38 8.15
CA PHE A 513 -9.13 -8.31 7.11
C PHE A 513 -9.35 -6.83 6.80
N ALA A 514 -8.56 -6.31 5.87
CA ALA A 514 -8.41 -4.88 5.62
C ALA A 514 -9.50 -4.39 4.67
N THR A 515 -10.65 -4.02 5.21
CA THR A 515 -11.75 -3.39 4.48
C THR A 515 -11.41 -1.93 4.16
N GLY A 516 -12.28 -1.23 3.47
CA GLY A 516 -12.11 0.19 3.19
C GLY A 516 -13.43 0.84 2.81
N ILE A 517 -13.53 2.12 3.06
CA ILE A 517 -14.71 2.93 2.75
C ILE A 517 -14.37 4.11 1.85
N ALA A 518 -15.34 4.52 1.04
CA ALA A 518 -15.29 5.72 0.21
C ALA A 518 -16.52 6.58 0.45
N GLY A 519 -16.36 7.90 0.38
CA GLY A 519 -17.43 8.88 0.47
C GLY A 519 -17.81 9.29 1.88
N LEU A 520 -16.93 9.14 2.88
CA LEU A 520 -17.23 9.47 4.28
C LEU A 520 -17.77 10.90 4.45
N SER A 521 -17.04 11.90 3.97
CA SER A 521 -17.44 13.31 4.11
C SER A 521 -18.75 13.64 3.39
N VAL A 522 -19.01 12.97 2.26
CA VAL A 522 -20.30 13.09 1.54
C VAL A 522 -21.44 12.56 2.38
N VAL A 523 -21.26 11.40 3.01
CA VAL A 523 -22.29 10.79 3.90
C VAL A 523 -22.51 11.65 5.13
N ALA A 524 -21.43 12.07 5.79
CA ALA A 524 -21.51 12.91 6.98
C ALA A 524 -22.28 14.21 6.72
N ASP A 525 -21.91 14.92 5.65
CA ASP A 525 -22.58 16.15 5.24
C ASP A 525 -24.03 15.90 4.79
N SER A 526 -24.30 14.78 4.09
CA SER A 526 -25.65 14.43 3.66
C SER A 526 -26.59 14.16 4.85
N LEU A 527 -26.13 13.39 5.84
CA LEU A 527 -26.88 13.13 7.06
C LEU A 527 -27.02 14.39 7.90
N SER A 528 -26.00 15.24 7.94
CA SER A 528 -26.07 16.56 8.59
C SER A 528 -27.10 17.46 7.90
N ALA A 529 -27.14 17.51 6.57
CA ALA A 529 -28.14 18.27 5.83
C ALA A 529 -29.58 17.79 6.15
N ILE A 530 -29.80 16.48 6.15
CA ILE A 530 -31.10 15.90 6.47
C ILE A 530 -31.52 16.22 7.93
N LYS A 531 -30.57 16.27 8.87
CA LYS A 531 -30.82 16.51 10.30
C LYS A 531 -31.08 17.97 10.63
N TYR A 532 -30.35 18.90 10.00
CA TYR A 532 -30.31 20.31 10.42
C TYR A 532 -30.89 21.29 9.41
N ALA A 533 -31.16 20.82 8.17
CA ALA A 533 -31.81 21.61 7.14
C ALA A 533 -33.07 20.87 6.64
N LYS A 534 -33.70 21.35 5.56
CA LYS A 534 -34.79 20.66 4.88
C LYS A 534 -34.29 20.13 3.54
N VAL A 535 -34.31 18.84 3.35
CA VAL A 535 -33.88 18.20 2.12
C VAL A 535 -35.08 17.64 1.37
N HIS A 536 -35.31 18.13 0.16
CA HIS A 536 -36.40 17.73 -0.74
C HIS A 536 -35.84 16.80 -1.83
N PRO A 537 -36.25 15.52 -1.89
CA PRO A 537 -35.83 14.61 -2.93
C PRO A 537 -36.53 14.90 -4.25
N VAL A 538 -35.77 15.03 -5.33
CA VAL A 538 -36.26 15.15 -6.70
C VAL A 538 -36.30 13.77 -7.34
N ARG A 539 -37.52 13.33 -7.75
CA ARG A 539 -37.74 12.01 -8.32
C ARG A 539 -37.96 12.06 -9.84
N ASP A 540 -37.48 11.02 -10.50
CA ASP A 540 -37.77 10.82 -11.93
C ASP A 540 -39.18 10.19 -12.13
N GLU A 541 -39.55 9.96 -13.38
CA GLU A 541 -40.84 9.37 -13.76
C GLU A 541 -41.11 7.98 -13.19
N ASN A 542 -40.08 7.28 -12.76
CA ASN A 542 -40.13 5.95 -12.11
C ASN A 542 -40.14 6.03 -10.59
N GLY A 543 -40.15 7.25 -10.00
CA GLY A 543 -40.11 7.50 -8.59
C GLY A 543 -38.73 7.36 -7.95
N ILE A 544 -37.67 7.18 -8.75
CA ILE A 544 -36.29 7.08 -8.27
C ILE A 544 -35.76 8.48 -7.99
N ILE A 545 -35.17 8.67 -6.82
CA ILE A 545 -34.54 9.95 -6.43
C ILE A 545 -33.27 10.12 -7.27
N VAL A 546 -33.20 11.21 -8.01
CA VAL A 546 -32.09 11.54 -8.93
C VAL A 546 -31.37 12.83 -8.56
N ASP A 547 -31.98 13.70 -7.74
CA ASP A 547 -31.38 14.95 -7.26
C ASP A 547 -32.01 15.37 -5.91
N PHE A 548 -31.47 16.41 -5.31
CA PHE A 548 -31.92 16.97 -4.05
C PHE A 548 -31.89 18.50 -4.09
N GLU A 549 -32.89 19.10 -3.45
CA GLU A 549 -32.95 20.52 -3.12
C GLU A 549 -32.85 20.67 -1.60
N THR A 550 -31.92 21.51 -1.12
CA THR A 550 -31.63 21.66 0.31
C THR A 550 -31.91 23.12 0.71
N GLU A 551 -32.83 23.32 1.62
CA GLU A 551 -33.18 24.61 2.18
C GLU A 551 -32.61 24.77 3.59
N GLY A 552 -31.87 25.86 3.84
CA GLY A 552 -31.26 26.17 5.12
C GLY A 552 -29.79 25.76 5.23
N GLU A 553 -29.17 26.15 6.32
CA GLU A 553 -27.77 25.87 6.63
C GLU A 553 -27.65 24.63 7.53
N PHE A 554 -26.55 23.90 7.36
CA PHE A 554 -26.24 22.73 8.15
C PHE A 554 -24.73 22.65 8.45
N PRO A 555 -24.32 22.02 9.57
CA PRO A 555 -22.92 21.77 9.89
C PRO A 555 -22.23 20.97 8.79
N LYS A 556 -21.04 21.40 8.37
CA LYS A 556 -20.24 20.72 7.34
C LYS A 556 -18.98 20.17 7.95
N TYR A 557 -18.66 18.92 7.63
CA TYR A 557 -17.47 18.22 8.09
C TYR A 557 -16.20 18.97 7.68
N GLY A 558 -15.21 19.03 8.59
CA GLY A 558 -13.97 19.76 8.39
C GLY A 558 -13.96 21.17 9.00
N ASN A 559 -14.84 21.46 9.95
CA ASN A 559 -14.92 22.78 10.63
C ASN A 559 -14.88 22.66 12.16
N ASP A 560 -14.42 21.53 12.69
CA ASP A 560 -14.36 21.25 14.13
C ASP A 560 -15.76 21.38 14.81
N ASP A 561 -16.80 20.93 14.11
CA ASP A 561 -18.17 20.98 14.58
C ASP A 561 -18.63 19.57 15.00
N ASP A 562 -18.71 19.33 16.29
CA ASP A 562 -19.08 18.02 16.86
C ASP A 562 -20.43 17.49 16.36
N ARG A 563 -21.33 18.34 15.89
CA ARG A 563 -22.64 17.92 15.36
C ARG A 563 -22.52 17.07 14.11
N VAL A 564 -21.54 17.33 13.25
CA VAL A 564 -21.29 16.58 12.03
C VAL A 564 -20.08 15.64 12.17
N ASP A 565 -19.07 16.01 12.96
CA ASP A 565 -17.91 15.18 13.21
C ASP A 565 -18.31 13.86 13.90
N GLN A 566 -19.28 13.91 14.84
CA GLN A 566 -19.84 12.72 15.47
C GLN A 566 -20.60 11.84 14.46
N ILE A 567 -21.29 12.41 13.48
CA ILE A 567 -21.94 11.64 12.41
C ILE A 567 -20.89 10.89 11.60
N ALA A 568 -19.78 11.55 11.24
CA ALA A 568 -18.67 10.91 10.51
C ALA A 568 -18.05 9.75 11.31
N HIS A 569 -17.79 9.98 12.61
CA HIS A 569 -17.31 8.94 13.53
C HIS A 569 -18.25 7.74 13.57
N ASP A 570 -19.56 7.99 13.80
CA ASP A 570 -20.56 6.95 13.97
C ASP A 570 -20.76 6.11 12.70
N VAL A 571 -20.69 6.72 11.52
CA VAL A 571 -20.78 6.00 10.24
C VAL A 571 -19.63 5.00 10.10
N VAL A 572 -18.40 5.40 10.39
CA VAL A 572 -17.24 4.50 10.32
C VAL A 572 -17.37 3.38 11.35
N HIS A 573 -17.64 3.75 12.60
CA HIS A 573 -17.76 2.79 13.70
C HIS A 573 -18.89 1.78 13.44
N GLN A 574 -20.07 2.24 13.06
CA GLN A 574 -21.24 1.38 12.82
C GLN A 574 -21.02 0.43 11.63
N PHE A 575 -20.39 0.90 10.56
CA PHE A 575 -20.07 0.02 9.43
C PHE A 575 -19.07 -1.07 9.84
N MET A 576 -18.08 -0.73 10.66
CA MET A 576 -17.15 -1.71 11.21
C MET A 576 -17.82 -2.75 12.13
N GLU A 577 -18.79 -2.33 12.95
CA GLU A 577 -19.58 -3.28 13.74
C GLU A 577 -20.32 -4.28 12.84
N TYR A 578 -20.90 -3.82 11.71
CA TYR A 578 -21.54 -4.72 10.75
C TYR A 578 -20.54 -5.65 10.04
N ILE A 579 -19.34 -5.17 9.72
CA ILE A 579 -18.25 -6.03 9.18
C ILE A 579 -17.91 -7.14 10.18
N ARG A 580 -17.75 -6.81 11.48
CA ARG A 580 -17.40 -7.76 12.54
C ARG A 580 -18.45 -8.83 12.83
N MET A 581 -19.69 -8.63 12.39
CA MET A 581 -20.75 -9.63 12.50
C MET A 581 -20.59 -10.81 11.54
N ASN A 582 -19.63 -10.76 10.60
CA ASN A 582 -19.45 -11.75 9.56
C ASN A 582 -18.17 -12.56 9.77
N ASP A 583 -18.22 -13.85 9.44
CA ASP A 583 -17.03 -14.71 9.47
C ASP A 583 -16.05 -14.31 8.36
N THR A 584 -14.78 -14.19 8.70
CA THR A 584 -13.71 -13.82 7.79
C THR A 584 -12.82 -14.98 7.42
N TYR A 585 -12.29 -14.98 6.21
CA TYR A 585 -11.38 -16.00 5.74
C TYR A 585 -10.16 -16.13 6.68
N ARG A 586 -9.84 -17.38 7.09
CA ARG A 586 -8.77 -17.71 8.06
C ARG A 586 -8.90 -16.99 9.41
N ASN A 587 -10.10 -16.67 9.85
CA ASN A 587 -10.36 -15.93 11.08
C ASN A 587 -9.53 -14.63 11.18
N SER A 588 -9.34 -13.94 10.06
CA SER A 588 -8.60 -12.68 10.02
C SER A 588 -9.34 -11.57 10.76
N VAL A 589 -8.60 -10.66 11.38
CA VAL A 589 -9.15 -9.61 12.23
C VAL A 589 -9.63 -8.43 11.38
N PRO A 590 -10.94 -8.06 11.42
CA PRO A 590 -11.45 -6.96 10.64
C PRO A 590 -10.88 -5.61 11.08
N THR A 591 -10.44 -4.83 10.11
CA THR A 591 -10.08 -3.41 10.22
C THR A 591 -10.54 -2.67 8.96
N THR A 592 -10.48 -1.34 8.96
CA THR A 592 -10.84 -0.55 7.79
C THR A 592 -9.82 0.53 7.48
N SER A 593 -9.93 1.10 6.29
CA SER A 593 -9.26 2.34 5.90
C SER A 593 -10.26 3.39 5.44
N VAL A 594 -9.95 4.65 5.75
CA VAL A 594 -10.60 5.82 5.15
C VAL A 594 -9.58 6.44 4.20
N LEU A 595 -9.41 5.80 3.05
CA LEU A 595 -8.34 6.10 2.11
C LEU A 595 -8.83 5.85 0.68
N THR A 596 -8.88 6.88 -0.16
CA THR A 596 -9.29 6.75 -1.57
C THR A 596 -8.22 7.19 -2.56
N ILE A 597 -7.27 8.02 -2.13
CA ILE A 597 -6.29 8.64 -3.03
C ILE A 597 -7.02 9.26 -4.24
N THR A 598 -6.58 9.00 -5.46
CA THR A 598 -7.20 9.49 -6.70
C THR A 598 -8.47 8.75 -7.11
N SER A 599 -8.76 7.58 -6.52
CA SER A 599 -9.97 6.82 -6.82
C SER A 599 -11.27 7.50 -6.37
N ASN A 600 -11.19 8.53 -5.51
CA ASN A 600 -12.31 9.40 -5.15
C ASN A 600 -13.02 9.98 -6.39
N VAL A 601 -12.28 10.27 -7.47
CA VAL A 601 -12.83 10.75 -8.73
C VAL A 601 -13.73 9.70 -9.38
N VAL A 602 -13.27 8.45 -9.43
CA VAL A 602 -14.05 7.34 -10.02
C VAL A 602 -15.29 7.04 -9.19
N TYR A 603 -15.18 7.01 -7.85
CA TYR A 603 -16.35 6.81 -6.98
C TYR A 603 -17.38 7.91 -7.17
N GLY A 604 -16.96 9.18 -7.21
CA GLY A 604 -17.84 10.30 -7.46
C GLY A 604 -18.52 10.22 -8.83
N LYS A 605 -17.75 9.88 -9.88
CA LYS A 605 -18.27 9.72 -11.27
C LYS A 605 -19.33 8.62 -11.38
N LYS A 606 -19.31 7.62 -10.50
CA LYS A 606 -20.23 6.48 -10.48
C LYS A 606 -21.38 6.64 -9.48
N THR A 607 -21.51 7.79 -8.84
CA THR A 607 -22.51 8.07 -7.81
C THR A 607 -23.39 9.24 -8.21
N GLY A 608 -24.71 9.10 -8.03
CA GLY A 608 -25.70 10.13 -8.26
C GLY A 608 -25.55 11.36 -7.37
N SER A 609 -26.45 12.34 -7.50
CA SER A 609 -26.51 13.51 -6.59
C SER A 609 -26.77 13.07 -5.15
N THR A 610 -26.29 13.84 -4.18
CA THR A 610 -26.38 13.50 -2.74
C THR A 610 -27.01 14.66 -1.96
N PRO A 611 -27.66 14.38 -0.81
CA PRO A 611 -28.40 15.37 -0.02
C PRO A 611 -27.61 16.59 0.43
N ASP A 612 -26.28 16.47 0.54
CA ASP A 612 -25.34 17.55 0.89
C ASP A 612 -25.15 18.60 -0.24
N GLY A 613 -25.81 18.42 -1.37
CA GLY A 613 -25.73 19.30 -2.54
C GLY A 613 -24.67 18.90 -3.57
N ARG A 614 -23.91 17.81 -3.37
CA ARG A 614 -22.98 17.27 -4.38
C ARG A 614 -23.79 16.74 -5.57
N LYS A 615 -23.45 17.17 -6.77
CA LYS A 615 -24.15 16.74 -7.99
C LYS A 615 -23.58 15.42 -8.55
N ALA A 616 -24.43 14.68 -9.26
CA ALA A 616 -24.06 13.43 -9.92
C ALA A 616 -22.77 13.57 -10.72
N GLY A 617 -21.86 12.63 -10.58
CA GLY A 617 -20.57 12.61 -11.28
C GLY A 617 -19.49 13.51 -10.70
N GLN A 618 -19.77 14.40 -9.77
CA GLN A 618 -18.73 15.18 -9.10
C GLN A 618 -17.85 14.28 -8.23
N PRO A 619 -16.52 14.52 -8.18
CA PRO A 619 -15.61 13.75 -7.32
C PRO A 619 -16.03 13.77 -5.84
N PHE A 620 -15.71 12.71 -5.13
CA PHE A 620 -15.67 12.74 -3.67
C PHE A 620 -14.40 13.47 -3.19
N ALA A 621 -14.36 13.85 -1.92
CA ALA A 621 -13.10 14.22 -1.30
C ALA A 621 -12.18 12.98 -1.17
N PRO A 622 -10.85 13.12 -1.26
CA PRO A 622 -9.93 12.01 -1.07
C PRO A 622 -9.88 11.61 0.42
N GLY A 623 -9.93 10.30 0.70
CA GLY A 623 -9.80 9.77 2.06
C GLY A 623 -10.77 10.38 3.05
N ALA A 624 -10.23 10.90 4.14
CA ALA A 624 -10.97 11.55 5.22
C ALA A 624 -11.08 13.08 5.06
N ASN A 625 -10.64 13.62 3.92
CA ASN A 625 -10.73 15.06 3.68
C ASN A 625 -12.20 15.56 3.69
N PRO A 626 -12.43 16.79 4.16
CA PRO A 626 -13.67 17.50 3.88
C PRO A 626 -13.93 17.64 2.38
N MET A 627 -15.17 17.78 1.98
CA MET A 627 -15.52 18.10 0.59
C MET A 627 -14.98 19.50 0.22
N HIS A 628 -14.56 19.63 -1.02
CA HIS A 628 -13.91 20.83 -1.55
C HIS A 628 -14.66 22.12 -1.17
N LYS A 629 -13.95 23.08 -0.60
CA LYS A 629 -14.45 24.39 -0.12
C LYS A 629 -15.48 24.33 1.02
N ARG A 630 -15.58 23.22 1.76
CA ARG A 630 -16.48 23.13 2.91
C ARG A 630 -15.80 23.39 4.24
N ASP A 631 -14.49 23.21 4.32
CA ASP A 631 -13.62 23.49 5.45
C ASP A 631 -13.30 24.99 5.53
N SER A 632 -14.27 25.79 5.95
CA SER A 632 -14.18 27.27 5.95
C SER A 632 -13.55 27.86 7.21
N HIS A 633 -13.30 27.06 8.27
CA HIS A 633 -12.75 27.52 9.55
C HIS A 633 -11.22 27.38 9.66
N GLY A 634 -10.56 27.07 8.54
CA GLY A 634 -9.10 26.99 8.46
C GLY A 634 -8.53 25.60 8.72
N ALA A 635 -7.21 25.51 8.61
CA ALA A 635 -6.47 24.25 8.60
C ALA A 635 -6.64 23.43 9.89
N ILE A 636 -6.48 24.08 11.05
CA ILE A 636 -6.58 23.42 12.36
C ILE A 636 -7.98 22.80 12.54
N ALA A 637 -9.04 23.53 12.24
CA ALA A 637 -10.39 23.02 12.35
C ALA A 637 -10.63 21.82 11.40
N SER A 638 -10.06 21.87 10.19
CA SER A 638 -10.14 20.77 9.23
C SER A 638 -9.45 19.50 9.76
N LEU A 639 -8.23 19.65 10.29
CA LEU A 639 -7.48 18.55 10.89
C LEU A 639 -8.13 18.02 12.17
N SER A 640 -8.67 18.91 13.02
CA SER A 640 -9.40 18.53 14.23
C SER A 640 -10.60 17.63 13.91
N SER A 641 -11.39 17.93 12.89
CA SER A 641 -12.49 17.07 12.45
C SER A 641 -11.99 15.66 12.06
N VAL A 642 -10.87 15.58 11.33
CA VAL A 642 -10.29 14.30 10.93
C VAL A 642 -9.76 13.52 12.15
N SER A 643 -9.16 14.20 13.12
CA SER A 643 -8.59 13.57 14.34
C SER A 643 -9.66 12.92 15.25
N LYS A 644 -10.92 13.30 15.10
CA LYS A 644 -12.05 12.72 15.86
C LYS A 644 -12.55 11.39 15.29
N LEU A 645 -12.06 10.95 14.13
CA LEU A 645 -12.49 9.68 13.55
C LEU A 645 -12.05 8.48 14.42
N PRO A 646 -12.74 7.33 14.34
CA PRO A 646 -12.42 6.17 15.17
C PRO A 646 -11.18 5.42 14.67
N PHE A 647 -9.98 5.93 14.93
CA PHE A 647 -8.70 5.34 14.51
C PHE A 647 -8.53 3.89 14.97
N ARG A 648 -9.12 3.54 16.12
CA ARG A 648 -9.10 2.15 16.61
C ARG A 648 -9.79 1.17 15.66
N ASP A 649 -10.80 1.62 14.94
CA ASP A 649 -11.51 0.82 13.93
C ASP A 649 -10.80 0.84 12.58
N ALA A 650 -9.98 1.85 12.33
CA ALA A 650 -9.35 2.13 11.04
C ALA A 650 -7.81 1.99 11.08
N GLN A 651 -7.31 0.87 11.62
CA GLN A 651 -5.87 0.59 11.70
C GLN A 651 -5.22 0.32 10.33
N ASP A 652 -6.02 0.16 9.27
CA ASP A 652 -5.54 0.12 7.88
C ASP A 652 -5.29 1.53 7.29
N GLY A 653 -5.44 2.57 8.10
CA GLY A 653 -5.04 3.94 7.83
C GLY A 653 -6.19 4.89 7.50
N ILE A 654 -6.04 6.12 7.98
CA ILE A 654 -6.90 7.26 7.64
C ILE A 654 -6.02 8.28 6.93
N SER A 655 -6.30 8.56 5.65
CA SER A 655 -5.54 9.54 4.89
C SER A 655 -6.20 10.90 4.89
N ASN A 656 -5.40 11.93 5.11
CA ASN A 656 -5.76 13.31 4.90
C ASN A 656 -4.72 13.98 4.00
N THR A 657 -5.14 14.58 2.90
CA THR A 657 -4.26 15.33 2.00
C THR A 657 -4.45 16.80 2.29
N PHE A 658 -3.41 17.46 2.74
CA PHE A 658 -3.41 18.87 3.05
C PHE A 658 -2.43 19.61 2.14
N SER A 659 -2.88 20.71 1.53
CA SER A 659 -2.04 21.56 0.68
C SER A 659 -1.74 22.87 1.38
N ILE A 660 -0.47 23.15 1.60
CA ILE A 660 0.00 24.41 2.19
C ILE A 660 0.66 25.23 1.09
N ILE A 661 0.24 26.48 0.94
CA ILE A 661 0.97 27.44 0.11
C ILE A 661 2.05 28.07 1.01
N PRO A 662 3.35 27.91 0.68
CA PRO A 662 4.43 28.42 1.57
C PRO A 662 4.28 29.89 1.97
N SER A 663 3.84 30.75 1.07
CA SER A 663 3.60 32.18 1.38
C SER A 663 2.49 32.43 2.43
N ALA A 664 1.65 31.45 2.71
CA ALA A 664 0.64 31.56 3.78
C ALA A 664 1.23 31.32 5.19
N LEU A 665 2.41 30.69 5.27
CA LEU A 665 3.10 30.38 6.52
C LEU A 665 4.09 31.48 6.94
N GLY A 666 4.36 32.50 6.11
CA GLY A 666 5.27 33.57 6.42
C GLY A 666 5.84 34.27 5.19
N LYS A 667 6.88 35.07 5.38
CA LYS A 667 7.63 35.67 4.27
C LYS A 667 8.48 34.62 3.59
N GLU A 668 8.70 34.75 2.27
CA GLU A 668 9.43 33.76 1.43
C GLU A 668 10.77 33.33 2.04
N ASP A 669 11.50 34.26 2.65
CA ASP A 669 12.78 34.00 3.31
C ASP A 669 12.67 33.20 4.62
N GLN A 670 11.53 33.19 5.30
CA GLN A 670 11.30 32.38 6.51
C GLN A 670 10.89 30.94 6.19
N VAL A 671 10.17 30.73 5.11
CA VAL A 671 9.71 29.40 4.68
C VAL A 671 10.86 28.52 4.19
N PHE A 672 11.91 29.11 3.59
CA PHE A 672 13.03 28.35 3.04
C PHE A 672 14.11 27.94 4.07
N PHE A 673 14.10 28.46 5.29
CA PHE A 673 15.17 28.25 6.26
C PHE A 673 14.78 27.60 7.59
N GLY A 674 13.67 26.89 7.64
CA GLY A 674 13.37 25.99 8.74
C GLY A 674 12.72 26.62 9.97
N ASP A 675 12.12 27.79 9.84
CA ASP A 675 11.28 28.40 10.87
C ASP A 675 9.81 27.91 10.81
N ILE A 676 9.56 26.85 10.04
CA ILE A 676 8.26 26.17 10.09
C ILE A 676 8.27 25.32 11.36
N ASP A 677 7.46 25.71 12.31
CA ASP A 677 7.17 24.90 13.48
C ASP A 677 6.35 23.68 13.02
N LEU A 678 7.06 22.57 12.82
CA LEU A 678 6.46 21.32 12.37
C LEU A 678 5.55 20.70 13.44
N ASP A 679 5.69 21.11 14.70
CA ASP A 679 4.76 20.72 15.77
C ASP A 679 3.35 21.29 15.50
N GLN A 680 3.24 22.41 14.79
CA GLN A 680 1.95 22.92 14.31
C GLN A 680 1.38 22.17 13.09
N LEU A 681 2.19 21.36 12.41
CA LEU A 681 1.75 20.50 11.31
C LEU A 681 1.48 19.05 11.76
N GLY A 682 1.94 18.69 12.95
CA GLY A 682 1.84 17.33 13.52
C GLY A 682 0.75 17.17 14.59
N GLU A 683 0.07 18.25 14.98
CA GLU A 683 -1.17 18.20 15.76
C GLU A 683 -2.35 18.18 14.78
#